data_4adcc00827cd236fbe83043bd18bdc47
#
_entry.id   4adcc00827cd236fbe83043bd18bdc47
#
_cell.length_a   1.000
_cell.length_b   1.000
_cell.length_c   1.000
_cell.angle_alpha   90.00
_cell.angle_beta   90.00
_cell.angle_gamma   90.00
#
_symmetry.space_group_name_H-M   'P 1'
#
loop_
_entity.id
_entity.type
_entity.pdbx_description
1 polymer ?
#
loop_
_entity_poly.entity_id
_entity_poly.type
_entity_poly.pdbx_seq_one_letter_code
_entity_poly.pdbx_strand_id
1 'polypeptide(L)'
;MPDPTAHALPVNPGSRSNDLTCVLLDMIVIRRFEERVLKLRRENEVQGSVHLAVGQEVAPVAVHSALDGRDRVLATYRGHGWAIACGVPLDRLLGEIMGKEQGINGGRGGSAYLSSPEHGFVGENSIVGAGLPIANGVAMALSAKGEGGIAVVSFGDGATNQGASHEALVFAIARKLPVLFVCENNSWSEMTPISSTVPAASLSSRAAGYGLTVMQADGSDVSSLLTTAAAAVASVRSGSGPVFLEIAVPRLFGHYNADIEHYRTAEDRQEHLERDPIPALIDELLLAGTLSARQVEELYAEALSLVDEAERAAREMTDPLPESATLYVAEVDSLSSWDYTAELPPGTDMKYGMAINSALALELSAREEMIVFGEDIAIPGGTFGVTRNLRKYFGERVFDTPISEAAILGAAVGASGEGLLPVVEIMWSDFVFVALDQIVNQASNVRYLSRGARTAPLVIRMQQGITPGSCAQHSQSIEAILSHIPGITVGMPSTPQDAFAMTRAAIAHPDPVIVIESRELYLSSGTVNIEGPVEAVGGARLRRAGKDLLIVTWGRMTHAVLEAAGRLGSEGIEASVLELRWISPLDEESIASALQLTEGRVLIVHEANVSGGFGGEVSARIAENHSELLRAPIRRLGLPNSRVPASPVLQKALLPGPDDIVRAARELTARE
;
A
#
# COMPACT_ATOMS: atom_id res chain seq x y z
N MET A 1 14.89 29.60 -0.55
CA MET A 1 14.39 28.61 -1.49
C MET A 1 14.75 29.09 -2.88
N PRO A 2 15.52 28.37 -3.69
CA PRO A 2 15.72 28.77 -5.09
C PRO A 2 14.41 28.50 -5.86
N ASP A 3 14.13 29.40 -6.79
CA ASP A 3 12.97 29.39 -7.68
C ASP A 3 12.87 28.05 -8.44
N PRO A 4 11.80 27.28 -8.31
CA PRO A 4 11.64 25.99 -9.00
C PRO A 4 11.37 26.12 -10.52
N THR A 5 11.30 27.35 -11.07
CA THR A 5 10.94 27.58 -12.48
C THR A 5 12.14 27.72 -13.43
N ALA A 6 13.38 27.53 -12.97
CA ALA A 6 14.55 28.00 -13.71
C ALA A 6 15.13 27.02 -14.75
N HIS A 7 14.64 25.80 -14.97
CA HIS A 7 15.13 24.90 -16.05
C HIS A 7 14.12 23.82 -16.45
N ALA A 8 12.84 24.16 -16.57
CA ALA A 8 11.93 23.28 -17.29
C ALA A 8 12.19 23.42 -18.81
N LEU A 9 12.78 22.40 -19.39
CA LEU A 9 12.79 22.27 -20.85
C LEU A 9 11.34 22.32 -21.36
N PRO A 10 11.02 23.03 -22.45
CA PRO A 10 9.65 23.22 -22.90
C PRO A 10 9.10 21.97 -23.59
N VAL A 11 9.08 20.85 -22.89
CA VAL A 11 8.33 19.65 -23.30
C VAL A 11 7.11 19.59 -22.40
N ASN A 12 6.05 20.28 -22.79
CA ASN A 12 4.74 20.11 -22.18
C ASN A 12 3.89 19.23 -23.12
N PRO A 13 3.92 17.89 -22.96
CA PRO A 13 3.20 16.96 -23.85
C PRO A 13 1.68 17.18 -23.80
N GLY A 14 1.16 17.68 -22.68
CA GLY A 14 -0.28 17.91 -22.47
C GLY A 14 -0.93 19.01 -23.31
N SER A 15 -0.19 19.74 -24.16
CA SER A 15 -0.74 20.76 -25.07
C SER A 15 -0.53 20.42 -26.55
N ARG A 16 0.05 19.25 -26.88
CA ARG A 16 0.35 18.87 -28.26
C ARG A 16 -0.90 18.27 -28.90
N SER A 17 -1.23 18.78 -30.08
CA SER A 17 -2.30 18.28 -30.92
C SER A 17 -2.05 16.81 -31.31
N ASN A 18 -3.09 16.08 -31.77
CA ASN A 18 -3.00 14.76 -32.42
C ASN A 18 -2.23 14.85 -33.78
N ASP A 19 -1.29 15.79 -33.90
CA ASP A 19 -0.38 15.89 -35.02
C ASP A 19 0.61 14.73 -34.97
N LEU A 20 0.55 13.87 -35.95
CA LEU A 20 1.40 12.68 -36.05
C LEU A 20 2.90 13.00 -36.02
N THR A 21 3.30 14.22 -36.39
CA THR A 21 4.69 14.68 -36.27
C THR A 21 5.09 14.86 -34.81
N CYS A 22 4.21 15.40 -33.97
CA CYS A 22 4.43 15.52 -32.53
C CYS A 22 4.46 14.15 -31.87
N VAL A 23 3.52 13.27 -32.21
CA VAL A 23 3.47 11.87 -31.75
C VAL A 23 4.78 11.15 -32.08
N LEU A 24 5.27 11.29 -33.31
CA LEU A 24 6.55 10.70 -33.72
C LEU A 24 7.73 11.22 -32.90
N LEU A 25 7.80 12.54 -32.67
CA LEU A 25 8.86 13.13 -31.85
C LEU A 25 8.83 12.57 -30.42
N ASP A 26 7.66 12.51 -29.79
CA ASP A 26 7.51 12.00 -28.43
C ASP A 26 7.94 10.52 -28.35
N MET A 27 7.58 9.68 -29.32
CA MET A 27 8.04 8.30 -29.42
C MET A 27 9.57 8.20 -29.58
N ILE A 28 10.16 9.04 -30.44
CA ILE A 28 11.63 9.08 -30.62
C ILE A 28 12.32 9.55 -29.32
N VAL A 29 11.77 10.52 -28.60
CA VAL A 29 12.32 10.97 -27.30
C VAL A 29 12.34 9.82 -26.31
N ILE A 30 11.24 9.08 -26.15
CA ILE A 30 11.19 7.90 -25.28
C ILE A 30 12.24 6.87 -25.70
N ARG A 31 12.35 6.55 -27.00
CA ARG A 31 13.34 5.60 -27.52
C ARG A 31 14.77 6.04 -27.18
N ARG A 32 15.12 7.30 -27.41
CA ARG A 32 16.46 7.85 -27.12
C ARG A 32 16.75 7.88 -25.64
N PHE A 33 15.74 8.16 -24.82
CA PHE A 33 15.87 8.09 -23.36
C PHE A 33 16.18 6.67 -22.89
N GLU A 34 15.44 5.67 -23.35
CA GLU A 34 15.68 4.26 -23.00
C GLU A 34 17.06 3.75 -23.46
N GLU A 35 17.47 4.10 -24.67
CA GLU A 35 18.81 3.79 -25.18
C GLU A 35 19.90 4.45 -24.31
N ARG A 36 19.65 5.68 -23.81
CA ARG A 36 20.54 6.38 -22.91
C ARG A 36 20.62 5.71 -21.55
N VAL A 37 19.50 5.30 -20.97
CA VAL A 37 19.47 4.55 -19.70
C VAL A 37 20.25 3.24 -19.84
N LEU A 38 20.10 2.52 -20.94
CA LEU A 38 20.87 1.31 -21.22
C LEU A 38 22.39 1.58 -21.31
N LYS A 39 22.78 2.68 -21.96
CA LYS A 39 24.19 3.11 -22.03
C LYS A 39 24.74 3.39 -20.64
N LEU A 40 24.05 4.21 -19.84
CA LEU A 40 24.45 4.55 -18.48
C LEU A 40 24.50 3.32 -17.56
N ARG A 41 23.61 2.34 -17.79
CA ARG A 41 23.66 1.05 -17.07
C ARG A 41 24.92 0.27 -17.40
N ARG A 42 25.38 0.28 -18.66
CA ARG A 42 26.65 -0.36 -19.10
C ARG A 42 27.87 0.38 -18.57
N GLU A 43 27.78 1.68 -18.36
CA GLU A 43 28.81 2.53 -17.77
C GLU A 43 28.83 2.45 -16.21
N ASN A 44 27.92 1.66 -15.59
CA ASN A 44 27.71 1.56 -14.14
C ASN A 44 27.26 2.85 -13.45
N GLU A 45 26.72 3.82 -14.18
CA GLU A 45 26.11 5.02 -13.65
C GLU A 45 24.65 4.77 -13.18
N VAL A 46 24.00 3.74 -13.71
CA VAL A 46 22.70 3.25 -13.28
C VAL A 46 22.87 1.87 -12.65
N GLN A 47 22.27 1.65 -11.49
CA GLN A 47 22.34 0.39 -10.76
C GLN A 47 21.03 -0.40 -10.86
N GLY A 48 21.10 -1.70 -10.59
CA GLY A 48 19.94 -2.58 -10.57
C GLY A 48 19.47 -3.05 -11.94
N SER A 49 18.26 -3.60 -11.96
CA SER A 49 17.59 -4.06 -13.19
C SER A 49 16.83 -2.93 -13.83
N VAL A 50 16.95 -2.80 -15.15
CA VAL A 50 16.24 -1.82 -15.97
C VAL A 50 15.41 -2.56 -17.02
N HIS A 51 14.14 -2.20 -17.12
CA HIS A 51 13.19 -2.79 -18.05
C HIS A 51 12.83 -1.77 -19.13
N LEU A 52 13.45 -1.89 -20.29
CA LEU A 52 13.33 -0.90 -21.35
C LEU A 52 11.98 -1.01 -22.09
N ALA A 53 11.32 0.11 -22.33
CA ALA A 53 10.08 0.20 -23.10
C ALA A 53 10.30 0.28 -24.64
N VAL A 54 11.48 -0.10 -25.12
CA VAL A 54 11.83 -0.04 -26.54
C VAL A 54 10.91 -0.92 -27.38
N GLY A 55 10.22 -0.32 -28.33
CA GLY A 55 9.16 -0.92 -29.16
C GLY A 55 7.73 -0.67 -28.62
N GLN A 56 7.59 -0.18 -27.39
CA GLN A 56 6.29 0.03 -26.73
C GLN A 56 5.96 1.52 -26.52
N GLU A 57 6.75 2.43 -27.10
CA GLU A 57 6.64 3.88 -26.94
C GLU A 57 5.28 4.43 -27.37
N VAL A 58 4.64 3.75 -28.32
CA VAL A 58 3.37 4.17 -28.88
C VAL A 58 2.21 4.10 -27.87
N ALA A 59 2.23 3.13 -26.95
CA ALA A 59 1.14 2.94 -25.99
C ALA A 59 0.99 4.14 -25.02
N PRO A 60 2.06 4.58 -24.30
CA PRO A 60 1.96 5.76 -23.43
C PRO A 60 1.63 7.03 -24.23
N VAL A 61 2.24 7.25 -25.40
CA VAL A 61 2.01 8.47 -26.20
C VAL A 61 0.56 8.52 -26.69
N ALA A 62 0.05 7.44 -27.27
CA ALA A 62 -1.30 7.42 -27.81
C ALA A 62 -2.39 7.55 -26.73
N VAL A 63 -2.24 6.85 -25.60
CA VAL A 63 -3.23 6.94 -24.52
C VAL A 63 -3.18 8.32 -23.88
N HIS A 64 -1.97 8.82 -23.57
CA HIS A 64 -1.82 10.11 -22.91
C HIS A 64 -2.31 11.29 -23.77
N SER A 65 -2.21 11.20 -25.11
CA SER A 65 -2.72 12.23 -26.01
C SER A 65 -4.23 12.51 -25.87
N ALA A 66 -4.98 11.55 -25.32
CA ALA A 66 -6.42 11.67 -25.05
C ALA A 66 -6.76 12.10 -23.61
N LEU A 67 -5.74 12.21 -22.74
CA LEU A 67 -5.90 12.57 -21.33
C LEU A 67 -5.78 14.08 -21.11
N ASP A 68 -6.18 14.52 -19.92
CA ASP A 68 -6.01 15.90 -19.46
C ASP A 68 -5.55 15.96 -17.99
N GLY A 69 -5.29 17.15 -17.46
CA GLY A 69 -4.74 17.35 -16.12
C GLY A 69 -5.60 16.82 -14.96
N ARG A 70 -6.83 16.41 -15.21
CA ARG A 70 -7.72 15.79 -14.21
C ARG A 70 -7.46 14.30 -14.04
N ASP A 71 -6.81 13.69 -15.03
CA ASP A 71 -6.60 12.26 -15.09
C ASP A 71 -5.37 11.83 -14.29
N ARG A 72 -5.30 10.57 -13.92
CA ARG A 72 -4.18 9.97 -13.20
C ARG A 72 -3.71 8.71 -13.89
N VAL A 73 -2.39 8.56 -13.99
CA VAL A 73 -1.75 7.45 -14.67
C VAL A 73 -0.94 6.62 -13.68
N LEU A 74 -1.12 5.30 -13.74
CA LEU A 74 -0.33 4.29 -13.05
C LEU A 74 0.33 3.39 -14.11
N ALA A 75 1.56 2.96 -13.86
CA ALA A 75 2.27 2.06 -14.77
C ALA A 75 2.89 0.87 -14.01
N THR A 76 3.35 -0.11 -14.78
CA THR A 76 4.21 -1.18 -14.28
C THR A 76 5.69 -0.73 -14.34
N TYR A 77 6.63 -1.59 -13.92
CA TYR A 77 8.09 -1.35 -13.91
C TYR A 77 8.72 -1.01 -15.27
N ARG A 78 7.97 -0.99 -16.35
CA ARG A 78 8.36 -0.54 -17.71
C ARG A 78 7.72 0.82 -18.00
N GLY A 79 7.77 1.72 -17.04
CA GLY A 79 6.96 2.92 -16.99
C GLY A 79 7.67 4.21 -17.41
N HIS A 80 8.96 4.17 -17.82
CA HIS A 80 9.68 5.38 -18.21
C HIS A 80 8.93 6.15 -19.30
N GLY A 81 8.43 5.44 -20.34
CA GLY A 81 7.63 6.04 -21.40
C GLY A 81 6.34 6.70 -20.89
N TRP A 82 5.69 6.11 -19.90
CA TRP A 82 4.50 6.68 -19.25
C TRP A 82 4.82 7.94 -18.44
N ALA A 83 5.92 7.92 -17.69
CA ALA A 83 6.38 9.10 -16.95
C ALA A 83 6.71 10.27 -17.91
N ILE A 84 7.41 9.97 -19.02
CA ILE A 84 7.74 10.96 -20.06
C ILE A 84 6.48 11.50 -20.72
N ALA A 85 5.54 10.64 -21.10
CA ALA A 85 4.26 11.06 -21.70
C ALA A 85 3.46 11.95 -20.76
N CYS A 86 3.48 11.69 -19.44
CA CYS A 86 2.87 12.56 -18.43
C CYS A 86 3.60 13.89 -18.24
N GLY A 87 4.73 14.11 -18.89
CA GLY A 87 5.49 15.38 -18.82
C GLY A 87 6.46 15.48 -17.66
N VAL A 88 6.86 14.34 -17.06
CA VAL A 88 7.94 14.33 -16.05
C VAL A 88 9.24 14.82 -16.71
N PRO A 89 9.94 15.81 -16.13
CA PRO A 89 11.18 16.33 -16.69
C PRO A 89 12.25 15.26 -16.86
N LEU A 90 12.84 15.16 -18.05
CA LEU A 90 13.79 14.10 -18.42
C LEU A 90 15.03 14.08 -17.52
N ASP A 91 15.53 15.23 -17.12
CA ASP A 91 16.68 15.36 -16.21
C ASP A 91 16.37 14.84 -14.81
N ARG A 92 15.17 15.16 -14.28
CA ARG A 92 14.70 14.67 -12.98
C ARG A 92 14.44 13.17 -13.00
N LEU A 93 13.86 12.67 -14.09
CA LEU A 93 13.62 11.25 -14.29
C LEU A 93 14.95 10.48 -14.36
N LEU A 94 15.89 10.97 -15.18
CA LEU A 94 17.20 10.36 -15.32
C LEU A 94 18.02 10.46 -14.01
N GLY A 95 17.92 11.59 -13.30
CA GLY A 95 18.52 11.76 -11.99
C GLY A 95 18.02 10.73 -10.98
N GLU A 96 16.72 10.41 -10.99
CA GLU A 96 16.16 9.33 -10.14
C GLU A 96 16.73 7.96 -10.49
N ILE A 97 16.77 7.63 -11.78
CA ILE A 97 17.32 6.35 -12.28
C ILE A 97 18.80 6.22 -11.94
N MET A 98 19.55 7.34 -11.90
CA MET A 98 20.95 7.42 -11.47
C MET A 98 21.11 7.48 -9.94
N GLY A 99 20.04 7.49 -9.15
CA GLY A 99 20.05 7.53 -7.69
C GLY A 99 20.42 8.88 -7.10
N LYS A 100 20.13 10.01 -7.77
CA LYS A 100 20.49 11.37 -7.35
C LYS A 100 19.45 12.00 -6.42
N GLU A 101 19.93 12.89 -5.53
CA GLU A 101 19.08 13.60 -4.55
C GLU A 101 18.01 14.48 -5.23
N GLN A 102 18.32 15.07 -6.38
CA GLN A 102 17.37 15.89 -7.14
C GLN A 102 16.48 15.10 -8.09
N GLY A 103 16.58 13.75 -8.12
CA GLY A 103 15.63 12.88 -8.80
C GLY A 103 14.22 13.05 -8.26
N ILE A 104 13.23 12.59 -9.01
CA ILE A 104 11.80 12.76 -8.65
C ILE A 104 11.42 12.13 -7.31
N ASN A 105 12.10 11.05 -6.91
CA ASN A 105 11.92 10.36 -5.63
C ASN A 105 13.19 10.48 -4.72
N GLY A 106 14.16 11.32 -5.09
CA GLY A 106 15.40 11.56 -4.34
C GLY A 106 16.31 10.33 -4.25
N GLY A 107 16.38 9.56 -5.32
CA GLY A 107 17.20 8.37 -5.44
C GLY A 107 16.68 7.14 -4.68
N ARG A 108 15.39 7.13 -4.25
CA ARG A 108 14.78 6.03 -3.51
C ARG A 108 14.02 5.03 -4.36
N GLY A 109 13.53 5.45 -5.52
CA GLY A 109 12.73 4.63 -6.42
C GLY A 109 13.56 3.91 -7.49
N GLY A 110 14.58 4.57 -8.01
CA GLY A 110 15.38 4.07 -9.13
C GLY A 110 14.53 3.88 -10.38
N SER A 111 14.90 2.91 -11.24
CA SER A 111 14.19 2.61 -12.49
C SER A 111 12.90 1.80 -12.32
N ALA A 112 12.56 1.37 -11.12
CA ALA A 112 11.48 0.40 -10.92
C ALA A 112 10.34 0.90 -10.02
N TYR A 113 10.47 2.12 -9.52
CA TYR A 113 9.43 2.81 -8.76
C TYR A 113 9.57 4.34 -8.95
N LEU A 114 8.97 4.83 -10.00
CA LEU A 114 8.91 6.26 -10.31
C LEU A 114 7.53 6.80 -9.93
N SER A 115 7.49 8.00 -9.35
CA SER A 115 6.23 8.67 -8.98
C SER A 115 6.39 10.19 -9.08
N SER A 116 5.47 10.84 -9.77
CA SER A 116 5.43 12.31 -9.95
C SER A 116 3.97 12.78 -10.01
N PRO A 117 3.28 12.85 -8.86
CA PRO A 117 1.86 13.17 -8.82
C PRO A 117 1.52 14.56 -9.36
N GLU A 118 2.44 15.50 -9.25
CA GLU A 118 2.33 16.85 -9.83
C GLU A 118 2.18 16.84 -11.34
N HIS A 119 2.64 15.76 -12.01
CA HIS A 119 2.45 15.53 -13.45
C HIS A 119 1.31 14.54 -13.75
N GLY A 120 0.47 14.20 -12.75
CA GLY A 120 -0.58 13.20 -12.91
C GLY A 120 -0.09 11.74 -12.94
N PHE A 121 1.22 11.52 -12.83
CA PHE A 121 1.84 10.20 -12.78
C PHE A 121 1.89 9.69 -11.34
N VAL A 122 0.89 8.87 -10.95
CA VAL A 122 0.79 8.33 -9.59
C VAL A 122 1.99 7.46 -9.26
N GLY A 123 2.41 6.62 -10.20
CA GLY A 123 3.66 5.89 -10.10
C GLY A 123 3.70 4.57 -10.84
N GLU A 124 4.88 3.99 -10.83
CA GLU A 124 5.17 2.64 -11.27
C GLU A 124 5.00 1.62 -10.15
N ASN A 125 4.94 0.36 -10.52
CA ASN A 125 4.92 -0.74 -9.57
C ASN A 125 5.73 -1.94 -10.06
N SER A 126 6.68 -2.39 -9.26
CA SER A 126 7.46 -3.59 -9.53
C SER A 126 6.70 -4.89 -9.27
N ILE A 127 5.67 -4.84 -8.42
CA ILE A 127 4.84 -6.01 -8.14
C ILE A 127 3.80 -6.14 -9.23
N VAL A 128 3.93 -7.22 -10.01
CA VAL A 128 3.08 -7.45 -11.19
C VAL A 128 1.60 -7.52 -10.79
N GLY A 129 0.79 -6.66 -11.39
CA GLY A 129 -0.66 -6.60 -11.15
C GLY A 129 -1.09 -5.74 -9.97
N ALA A 130 -0.18 -5.32 -9.07
CA ALA A 130 -0.54 -4.56 -7.87
C ALA A 130 -1.10 -3.15 -8.16
N GLY A 131 -0.74 -2.55 -9.28
CA GLY A 131 -1.25 -1.24 -9.69
C GLY A 131 -2.75 -1.23 -10.03
N LEU A 132 -3.34 -2.37 -10.44
CA LEU A 132 -4.75 -2.43 -10.84
C LEU A 132 -5.70 -2.14 -9.66
N PRO A 133 -5.56 -2.79 -8.49
CA PRO A 133 -6.33 -2.42 -7.31
C PRO A 133 -6.14 -0.97 -6.88
N ILE A 134 -4.91 -0.45 -6.95
CA ILE A 134 -4.60 0.94 -6.58
C ILE A 134 -5.34 1.92 -7.52
N ALA A 135 -5.40 1.63 -8.82
CA ALA A 135 -6.15 2.43 -9.78
C ALA A 135 -7.65 2.52 -9.46
N ASN A 136 -8.25 1.48 -8.89
CA ASN A 136 -9.63 1.53 -8.42
C ASN A 136 -9.82 2.60 -7.33
N GLY A 137 -8.90 2.69 -6.39
CA GLY A 137 -8.93 3.71 -5.35
C GLY A 137 -8.75 5.12 -5.89
N VAL A 138 -7.79 5.29 -6.80
CA VAL A 138 -7.60 6.57 -7.51
C VAL A 138 -8.90 6.98 -8.22
N ALA A 139 -9.54 6.05 -8.94
CA ALA A 139 -10.80 6.30 -9.62
C ALA A 139 -11.95 6.64 -8.66
N MET A 140 -11.99 6.01 -7.48
CA MET A 140 -12.96 6.37 -6.43
C MET A 140 -12.79 7.81 -5.97
N ALA A 141 -11.55 8.24 -5.74
CA ALA A 141 -11.27 9.61 -5.34
C ALA A 141 -11.59 10.62 -6.45
N LEU A 142 -11.25 10.32 -7.70
CA LEU A 142 -11.60 11.16 -8.86
C LEU A 142 -13.12 11.26 -9.04
N SER A 143 -13.85 10.16 -8.82
CA SER A 143 -15.32 10.17 -8.83
C SER A 143 -15.90 11.05 -7.72
N ALA A 144 -15.31 11.02 -6.52
CA ALA A 144 -15.75 11.84 -5.40
C ALA A 144 -15.51 13.34 -5.65
N LYS A 145 -14.43 13.70 -6.35
CA LYS A 145 -14.17 15.09 -6.78
C LYS A 145 -15.20 15.61 -7.79
N GLY A 146 -15.82 14.72 -8.57
CA GLY A 146 -16.90 15.08 -9.49
C GLY A 146 -16.46 15.89 -10.73
N GLU A 147 -15.17 15.97 -11.01
CA GLU A 147 -14.59 16.77 -12.11
C GLU A 147 -14.46 16.01 -13.44
N GLY A 148 -14.88 14.75 -13.47
CA GLY A 148 -14.83 13.88 -14.65
C GLY A 148 -13.46 13.33 -14.98
N GLY A 149 -12.52 13.32 -14.04
CA GLY A 149 -11.22 12.66 -14.16
C GLY A 149 -11.35 11.13 -14.19
N ILE A 150 -10.41 10.47 -14.86
CA ILE A 150 -10.31 9.01 -14.94
C ILE A 150 -8.96 8.50 -14.42
N ALA A 151 -8.94 7.26 -13.95
CA ALA A 151 -7.69 6.57 -13.65
C ALA A 151 -7.29 5.69 -14.84
N VAL A 152 -6.04 5.78 -15.28
CA VAL A 152 -5.45 4.92 -16.29
C VAL A 152 -4.40 4.05 -15.63
N VAL A 153 -4.46 2.74 -15.83
CA VAL A 153 -3.42 1.83 -15.35
C VAL A 153 -2.89 0.97 -16.47
N SER A 154 -1.58 1.09 -16.73
CA SER A 154 -0.87 0.26 -17.69
C SER A 154 -0.25 -0.96 -17.03
N PHE A 155 -0.34 -2.10 -17.69
CA PHE A 155 0.23 -3.37 -17.25
C PHE A 155 0.49 -4.29 -18.44
N GLY A 156 1.47 -5.21 -18.28
CA GLY A 156 1.76 -6.21 -19.30
C GLY A 156 0.74 -7.36 -19.32
N ASP A 157 0.76 -8.13 -20.39
CA ASP A 157 -0.07 -9.31 -20.61
C ASP A 157 0.01 -10.35 -19.46
N GLY A 158 1.22 -10.57 -18.92
CA GLY A 158 1.44 -11.47 -17.78
C GLY A 158 0.69 -11.08 -16.51
N ALA A 159 0.46 -9.78 -16.28
CA ALA A 159 -0.26 -9.29 -15.12
C ALA A 159 -1.73 -9.77 -15.07
N THR A 160 -2.31 -10.10 -16.22
CA THR A 160 -3.69 -10.62 -16.29
C THR A 160 -3.89 -11.95 -15.56
N ASN A 161 -2.82 -12.64 -15.20
CA ASN A 161 -2.88 -13.91 -14.46
C ASN A 161 -2.78 -13.75 -12.93
N GLN A 162 -2.48 -12.56 -12.43
CA GLN A 162 -2.41 -12.28 -11.01
C GLN A 162 -3.81 -12.22 -10.38
N GLY A 163 -3.95 -12.81 -9.18
CA GLY A 163 -5.22 -12.78 -8.43
C GLY A 163 -5.74 -11.36 -8.19
N ALA A 164 -4.86 -10.45 -7.78
CA ALA A 164 -5.18 -9.04 -7.57
C ALA A 164 -5.76 -8.34 -8.81
N SER A 165 -5.32 -8.74 -10.02
CA SER A 165 -5.88 -8.22 -11.28
C SER A 165 -7.34 -8.64 -11.47
N HIS A 166 -7.67 -9.90 -11.20
CA HIS A 166 -9.05 -10.40 -11.27
C HIS A 166 -9.97 -9.67 -10.27
N GLU A 167 -9.51 -9.53 -9.04
CA GLU A 167 -10.23 -8.80 -8.01
C GLU A 167 -10.47 -7.34 -8.39
N ALA A 168 -9.44 -6.67 -8.92
CA ALA A 168 -9.54 -5.28 -9.37
C ALA A 168 -10.57 -5.08 -10.48
N LEU A 169 -10.62 -5.97 -11.49
CA LEU A 169 -11.60 -5.90 -12.55
C LEU A 169 -13.03 -6.05 -12.02
N VAL A 170 -13.26 -7.05 -11.14
CA VAL A 170 -14.57 -7.29 -10.51
C VAL A 170 -14.98 -6.09 -9.64
N PHE A 171 -14.07 -5.54 -8.85
CA PHE A 171 -14.32 -4.38 -7.99
C PHE A 171 -14.69 -3.15 -8.83
N ALA A 172 -13.93 -2.86 -9.90
CA ALA A 172 -14.18 -1.73 -10.79
C ALA A 172 -15.57 -1.80 -11.44
N ILE A 173 -15.97 -2.99 -11.91
CA ILE A 173 -17.28 -3.22 -12.52
C ILE A 173 -18.39 -3.03 -11.49
N ALA A 174 -18.26 -3.66 -10.33
CA ALA A 174 -19.26 -3.60 -9.27
C ALA A 174 -19.55 -2.17 -8.81
N ARG A 175 -18.52 -1.31 -8.85
CA ARG A 175 -18.60 0.10 -8.45
C ARG A 175 -18.74 1.06 -9.64
N LYS A 176 -18.72 0.57 -10.89
CA LYS A 176 -18.75 1.37 -12.13
C LYS A 176 -17.68 2.48 -12.13
N LEU A 177 -16.47 2.13 -11.71
CA LEU A 177 -15.39 3.08 -11.55
C LEU A 177 -14.88 3.59 -12.90
N PRO A 178 -14.48 4.87 -13.01
CA PRO A 178 -13.88 5.42 -14.21
C PRO A 178 -12.40 5.00 -14.35
N VAL A 179 -12.18 3.73 -14.69
CA VAL A 179 -10.84 3.15 -14.89
C VAL A 179 -10.67 2.72 -16.34
N LEU A 180 -9.56 3.13 -16.94
CA LEU A 180 -9.04 2.59 -18.18
C LEU A 180 -7.91 1.60 -17.86
N PHE A 181 -8.17 0.32 -18.06
CA PHE A 181 -7.19 -0.76 -17.94
C PHE A 181 -6.48 -0.93 -19.28
N VAL A 182 -5.21 -0.53 -19.37
CA VAL A 182 -4.39 -0.61 -20.60
C VAL A 182 -3.47 -1.81 -20.49
N CYS A 183 -3.74 -2.83 -21.29
CA CYS A 183 -2.91 -4.03 -21.37
C CYS A 183 -1.94 -3.91 -22.55
N GLU A 184 -0.67 -3.71 -22.26
CA GLU A 184 0.43 -3.75 -23.24
C GLU A 184 0.82 -5.20 -23.51
N ASN A 185 0.19 -5.80 -24.52
CA ASN A 185 0.40 -7.18 -24.89
C ASN A 185 1.61 -7.30 -25.81
N ASN A 186 2.76 -7.65 -25.23
CA ASN A 186 4.00 -7.91 -25.97
C ASN A 186 4.28 -9.41 -26.19
N SER A 187 3.30 -10.25 -25.95
CA SER A 187 3.33 -11.72 -26.09
C SER A 187 4.25 -12.47 -25.12
N TRP A 188 4.89 -11.77 -24.17
CA TRP A 188 5.88 -12.35 -23.28
C TRP A 188 5.69 -11.91 -21.81
N SER A 189 5.34 -12.87 -20.97
CA SER A 189 5.35 -12.73 -19.51
C SER A 189 6.74 -13.08 -19.00
N GLU A 190 7.59 -12.08 -18.83
CA GLU A 190 9.03 -12.23 -18.57
C GLU A 190 9.72 -13.07 -19.66
N MET A 191 9.99 -14.33 -19.41
CA MET A 191 10.63 -15.29 -20.33
C MET A 191 9.66 -16.39 -20.80
N THR A 192 8.37 -16.27 -20.44
CA THR A 192 7.34 -17.24 -20.77
C THR A 192 6.37 -16.65 -21.80
N PRO A 193 6.15 -17.30 -22.96
CA PRO A 193 5.19 -16.79 -23.93
C PRO A 193 3.76 -16.83 -23.35
N ILE A 194 3.01 -15.73 -23.53
CA ILE A 194 1.65 -15.62 -23.00
C ILE A 194 0.73 -16.72 -23.54
N SER A 195 0.94 -17.17 -24.76
CA SER A 195 0.19 -18.26 -25.39
C SER A 195 0.26 -19.60 -24.63
N SER A 196 1.30 -19.81 -23.82
CA SER A 196 1.44 -20.99 -23.00
C SER A 196 0.69 -20.92 -21.66
N THR A 197 0.30 -19.72 -21.23
CA THR A 197 -0.33 -19.47 -19.93
C THR A 197 -1.75 -18.94 -20.02
N VAL A 198 -2.14 -18.41 -21.17
CA VAL A 198 -3.48 -17.89 -21.45
C VAL A 198 -4.04 -18.56 -22.71
N PRO A 199 -4.92 -19.57 -22.57
CA PRO A 199 -5.52 -20.27 -23.72
C PRO A 199 -6.66 -19.50 -24.38
N ALA A 200 -7.01 -18.30 -23.91
CA ALA A 200 -8.04 -17.46 -24.52
C ALA A 200 -7.59 -16.94 -25.89
N ALA A 201 -8.54 -16.68 -26.79
CA ALA A 201 -8.26 -16.15 -28.12
C ALA A 201 -7.59 -14.76 -28.08
N SER A 202 -7.90 -13.95 -27.05
CA SER A 202 -7.26 -12.67 -26.75
C SER A 202 -7.45 -12.35 -25.27
N LEU A 203 -6.65 -11.43 -24.72
CA LEU A 203 -6.83 -10.96 -23.34
C LEU A 203 -8.11 -10.14 -23.19
N SER A 204 -8.49 -9.41 -24.24
CA SER A 204 -9.77 -8.70 -24.30
C SER A 204 -10.97 -9.65 -24.21
N SER A 205 -10.93 -10.83 -24.86
CA SER A 205 -12.00 -11.82 -24.73
C SER A 205 -12.14 -12.35 -23.30
N ARG A 206 -11.02 -12.49 -22.57
CA ARG A 206 -11.00 -12.84 -21.16
C ARG A 206 -11.60 -11.71 -20.30
N ALA A 207 -11.23 -10.46 -20.57
CA ALA A 207 -11.76 -9.29 -19.87
C ALA A 207 -13.28 -9.10 -20.12
N ALA A 208 -13.74 -9.34 -21.34
CA ALA A 208 -15.17 -9.32 -21.66
C ALA A 208 -15.99 -10.33 -20.83
N GLY A 209 -15.38 -11.45 -20.44
CA GLY A 209 -16.00 -12.45 -19.57
C GLY A 209 -16.38 -11.92 -18.17
N TYR A 210 -15.75 -10.84 -17.69
CA TYR A 210 -16.14 -10.13 -16.46
C TYR A 210 -17.24 -9.09 -16.68
N GLY A 211 -17.59 -8.77 -17.93
CA GLY A 211 -18.57 -7.75 -18.27
C GLY A 211 -17.98 -6.37 -18.55
N LEU A 212 -16.64 -6.27 -18.77
CA LEU A 212 -16.00 -5.04 -19.18
C LEU A 212 -16.33 -4.71 -20.64
N THR A 213 -16.42 -3.41 -20.94
CA THR A 213 -16.24 -2.91 -22.30
C THR A 213 -14.79 -3.15 -22.72
N VAL A 214 -14.59 -3.78 -23.87
CA VAL A 214 -13.26 -4.13 -24.37
C VAL A 214 -12.99 -3.46 -25.72
N MET A 215 -11.74 -3.00 -25.90
CA MET A 215 -11.23 -2.45 -27.14
C MET A 215 -9.85 -3.07 -27.44
N GLN A 216 -9.51 -3.17 -28.72
CA GLN A 216 -8.22 -3.71 -29.18
C GLN A 216 -7.60 -2.78 -30.21
N ALA A 217 -6.28 -2.68 -30.19
CA ALA A 217 -5.51 -1.94 -31.18
C ALA A 217 -4.18 -2.64 -31.48
N ASP A 218 -3.66 -2.44 -32.67
CA ASP A 218 -2.30 -2.81 -33.06
C ASP A 218 -1.40 -1.57 -32.91
N GLY A 219 -0.36 -1.67 -32.08
CA GLY A 219 0.59 -0.60 -31.84
C GLY A 219 1.43 -0.23 -33.08
N SER A 220 1.52 -1.10 -34.08
CA SER A 220 2.18 -0.77 -35.37
C SER A 220 1.36 0.16 -36.28
N ASP A 221 0.03 0.26 -36.06
CA ASP A 221 -0.87 1.21 -36.72
C ASP A 221 -1.16 2.38 -35.75
N VAL A 222 -0.25 3.35 -35.71
CA VAL A 222 -0.28 4.48 -34.79
C VAL A 222 -1.55 5.32 -34.92
N SER A 223 -1.97 5.59 -36.14
CA SER A 223 -3.17 6.40 -36.47
C SER A 223 -4.46 5.74 -35.95
N SER A 224 -4.59 4.44 -36.15
CA SER A 224 -5.71 3.64 -35.63
C SER A 224 -5.68 3.57 -34.09
N LEU A 225 -4.50 3.38 -33.47
CA LEU A 225 -4.34 3.34 -32.05
C LEU A 225 -4.74 4.66 -31.36
N LEU A 226 -4.33 5.82 -31.90
CA LEU A 226 -4.73 7.14 -31.41
C LEU A 226 -6.26 7.28 -31.36
N THR A 227 -6.93 6.86 -32.44
CA THR A 227 -8.40 6.89 -32.53
C THR A 227 -9.04 5.97 -31.50
N THR A 228 -8.50 4.76 -31.33
CA THR A 228 -9.02 3.76 -30.38
C THR A 228 -8.78 4.20 -28.93
N ALA A 229 -7.62 4.76 -28.62
CA ALA A 229 -7.30 5.29 -27.30
C ALA A 229 -8.24 6.45 -26.92
N ALA A 230 -8.47 7.38 -27.84
CA ALA A 230 -9.42 8.48 -27.64
C ALA A 230 -10.85 7.98 -27.40
N ALA A 231 -11.29 6.96 -28.13
CA ALA A 231 -12.60 6.33 -27.94
C ALA A 231 -12.69 5.61 -26.58
N ALA A 232 -11.62 4.93 -26.14
CA ALA A 232 -11.57 4.27 -24.85
C ALA A 232 -11.66 5.28 -23.69
N VAL A 233 -10.88 6.35 -23.73
CA VAL A 233 -10.93 7.45 -22.76
C VAL A 233 -12.31 8.08 -22.72
N ALA A 234 -12.90 8.40 -23.87
CA ALA A 234 -14.24 8.97 -23.97
C ALA A 234 -15.31 8.02 -23.40
N SER A 235 -15.18 6.71 -23.63
CA SER A 235 -16.10 5.71 -23.07
C SER A 235 -16.06 5.67 -21.55
N VAL A 236 -14.85 5.64 -20.93
CA VAL A 236 -14.71 5.70 -19.48
C VAL A 236 -15.28 7.01 -18.93
N ARG A 237 -14.93 8.13 -19.53
CA ARG A 237 -15.35 9.49 -19.10
C ARG A 237 -16.85 9.71 -19.19
N SER A 238 -17.53 8.98 -20.09
CA SER A 238 -19.01 9.03 -20.22
C SER A 238 -19.76 8.44 -19.00
N GLY A 239 -19.03 7.79 -18.07
CA GLY A 239 -19.63 7.12 -16.92
C GLY A 239 -20.20 5.73 -17.22
N SER A 240 -19.85 5.14 -18.37
CA SER A 240 -20.30 3.78 -18.75
C SER A 240 -19.66 2.68 -17.93
N GLY A 241 -18.71 3.01 -17.07
CA GLY A 241 -17.91 2.08 -16.26
C GLY A 241 -16.52 1.84 -16.83
N PRO A 242 -15.77 0.87 -16.29
CA PRO A 242 -14.39 0.62 -16.69
C PRO A 242 -14.29 0.04 -18.10
N VAL A 243 -13.17 0.36 -18.79
CA VAL A 243 -12.81 -0.14 -20.12
C VAL A 243 -11.49 -0.90 -20.04
N PHE A 244 -11.39 -2.01 -20.77
CA PHE A 244 -10.14 -2.75 -20.99
C PHE A 244 -9.68 -2.52 -22.42
N LEU A 245 -8.52 -1.87 -22.59
CA LEU A 245 -7.87 -1.63 -23.87
C LEU A 245 -6.65 -2.55 -23.98
N GLU A 246 -6.70 -3.51 -24.90
CA GLU A 246 -5.55 -4.35 -25.25
C GLU A 246 -4.81 -3.73 -26.44
N ILE A 247 -3.53 -3.43 -26.26
CA ILE A 247 -2.65 -2.89 -27.29
C ILE A 247 -1.58 -3.93 -27.56
N ALA A 248 -1.56 -4.47 -28.79
CA ALA A 248 -0.49 -5.36 -29.22
C ALA A 248 0.75 -4.53 -29.56
N VAL A 249 1.83 -4.73 -28.81
CA VAL A 249 3.09 -3.99 -28.95
C VAL A 249 4.28 -4.94 -29.11
N PRO A 250 5.34 -4.59 -29.85
CA PRO A 250 6.54 -5.41 -29.91
C PRO A 250 7.42 -5.19 -28.66
N ARG A 251 8.16 -6.23 -28.26
CA ARG A 251 9.27 -6.11 -27.30
C ARG A 251 10.57 -6.30 -28.05
N LEU A 252 11.30 -5.20 -28.29
CA LEU A 252 12.52 -5.22 -29.13
C LEU A 252 13.80 -5.56 -28.36
N PHE A 253 13.73 -5.53 -27.04
CA PHE A 253 14.81 -5.98 -26.13
C PHE A 253 14.34 -7.12 -25.24
N GLY A 254 15.27 -7.76 -24.56
CA GLY A 254 14.96 -8.75 -23.55
C GLY A 254 14.08 -8.21 -22.42
N HIS A 255 13.70 -9.06 -21.50
CA HIS A 255 12.86 -8.66 -20.38
C HIS A 255 13.48 -7.50 -19.59
N TYR A 256 14.78 -7.59 -19.31
CA TYR A 256 15.57 -6.57 -18.61
C TYR A 256 16.97 -6.42 -19.25
N ASN A 257 17.74 -5.46 -18.80
CA ASN A 257 19.04 -5.05 -19.37
C ASN A 257 20.11 -6.15 -19.53
N ALA A 258 20.05 -7.23 -18.78
CA ALA A 258 20.99 -8.35 -18.86
C ALA A 258 20.39 -9.62 -19.50
N ASP A 259 19.17 -9.57 -19.99
CA ASP A 259 18.50 -10.68 -20.64
C ASP A 259 19.09 -10.91 -22.04
N ILE A 260 19.64 -12.10 -22.27
CA ILE A 260 20.23 -12.51 -23.56
C ILE A 260 19.23 -13.17 -24.52
N GLU A 261 17.95 -13.24 -24.13
CA GLU A 261 16.83 -13.73 -24.95
C GLU A 261 16.99 -15.15 -25.51
N HIS A 262 17.67 -16.04 -24.80
CA HIS A 262 17.91 -17.41 -25.22
C HIS A 262 16.63 -18.24 -25.41
N TYR A 263 15.52 -17.80 -24.85
CA TYR A 263 14.18 -18.41 -24.93
C TYR A 263 13.36 -17.97 -26.15
N ARG A 264 13.83 -16.94 -26.89
CA ARG A 264 13.17 -16.43 -28.10
C ARG A 264 13.81 -16.99 -29.36
N THR A 265 12.99 -17.37 -30.34
CA THR A 265 13.49 -17.79 -31.65
C THR A 265 13.94 -16.60 -32.49
N ALA A 266 14.67 -16.85 -33.57
CA ALA A 266 15.07 -15.79 -34.50
C ALA A 266 13.84 -15.22 -35.22
N GLU A 267 12.88 -16.07 -35.53
CA GLU A 267 11.60 -15.72 -36.20
C GLU A 267 10.78 -14.80 -35.32
N ASP A 268 10.64 -15.13 -33.99
CA ASP A 268 9.92 -14.29 -33.04
C ASP A 268 10.56 -12.89 -32.94
N ARG A 269 11.89 -12.83 -32.82
CA ARG A 269 12.58 -11.54 -32.78
C ARG A 269 12.40 -10.73 -34.07
N GLN A 270 12.42 -11.39 -35.25
CA GLN A 270 12.22 -10.75 -36.51
C GLN A 270 10.79 -10.21 -36.65
N GLU A 271 9.77 -10.98 -36.25
CA GLU A 271 8.37 -10.54 -36.24
C GLU A 271 8.19 -9.29 -35.39
N HIS A 272 8.81 -9.24 -34.18
CA HIS A 272 8.76 -8.06 -33.34
C HIS A 272 9.47 -6.84 -33.94
N LEU A 273 10.61 -7.03 -34.62
CA LEU A 273 11.31 -5.95 -35.33
C LEU A 273 10.48 -5.37 -36.47
N GLU A 274 9.77 -6.20 -37.23
CA GLU A 274 8.90 -5.77 -38.33
C GLU A 274 7.67 -4.97 -37.86
N ARG A 275 7.34 -5.08 -36.56
CA ARG A 275 6.23 -4.36 -35.93
C ARG A 275 6.67 -3.12 -35.17
N ASP A 276 7.94 -2.66 -35.31
CA ASP A 276 8.41 -1.44 -34.64
C ASP A 276 7.57 -0.22 -35.09
N PRO A 277 6.88 0.46 -34.16
CA PRO A 277 5.95 1.53 -34.50
C PRO A 277 6.63 2.80 -35.03
N ILE A 278 7.90 3.05 -34.69
CA ILE A 278 8.59 4.27 -35.12
C ILE A 278 8.89 4.24 -36.61
N PRO A 279 9.56 3.21 -37.19
CA PRO A 279 9.72 3.10 -38.62
C PRO A 279 8.39 3.08 -39.39
N ALA A 280 7.38 2.38 -38.88
CA ALA A 280 6.06 2.30 -39.50
C ALA A 280 5.42 3.69 -39.66
N LEU A 281 5.44 4.51 -38.59
CA LEU A 281 4.90 5.88 -38.64
C LEU A 281 5.74 6.81 -39.57
N ILE A 282 7.06 6.66 -39.56
CA ILE A 282 7.94 7.42 -40.48
C ILE A 282 7.56 7.12 -41.93
N ASP A 283 7.41 5.85 -42.29
CA ASP A 283 7.04 5.45 -43.65
C ASP A 283 5.66 6.00 -44.04
N GLU A 284 4.67 5.96 -43.14
CA GLU A 284 3.35 6.55 -43.33
C GLU A 284 3.45 8.05 -43.65
N LEU A 285 4.21 8.82 -42.86
CA LEU A 285 4.33 10.27 -43.00
C LEU A 285 5.13 10.68 -44.23
N LEU A 286 6.16 9.90 -44.62
CA LEU A 286 6.91 10.11 -45.85
C LEU A 286 6.04 9.84 -47.09
N LEU A 287 5.29 8.73 -47.10
CA LEU A 287 4.37 8.37 -48.20
C LEU A 287 3.24 9.38 -48.36
N ALA A 288 2.72 9.90 -47.25
CA ALA A 288 1.70 10.96 -47.25
C ALA A 288 2.25 12.33 -47.69
N GLY A 289 3.57 12.49 -47.77
CA GLY A 289 4.22 13.78 -48.05
C GLY A 289 4.09 14.79 -46.88
N THR A 290 3.72 14.32 -45.69
CA THR A 290 3.63 15.14 -44.49
C THR A 290 5.00 15.53 -43.96
N LEU A 291 5.97 14.61 -44.06
CA LEU A 291 7.38 14.83 -43.73
C LEU A 291 8.27 14.53 -44.92
N SER A 292 9.42 15.18 -44.98
CA SER A 292 10.55 14.83 -45.83
C SER A 292 11.59 14.06 -45.02
N ALA A 293 12.48 13.31 -45.67
CA ALA A 293 13.58 12.60 -45.01
C ALA A 293 14.45 13.54 -44.15
N ARG A 294 14.68 14.77 -44.62
CA ARG A 294 15.40 15.79 -43.83
C ARG A 294 14.69 16.14 -42.53
N GLN A 295 13.37 16.32 -42.56
CA GLN A 295 12.60 16.61 -41.33
C GLN A 295 12.62 15.44 -40.34
N VAL A 296 12.62 14.21 -40.84
CA VAL A 296 12.83 13.03 -39.98
C VAL A 296 14.20 13.07 -39.27
N GLU A 297 15.28 13.42 -40.01
CA GLU A 297 16.61 13.60 -39.43
C GLU A 297 16.62 14.73 -38.37
N GLU A 298 15.90 15.82 -38.62
CA GLU A 298 15.75 16.94 -37.67
C GLU A 298 15.03 16.51 -36.39
N LEU A 299 13.96 15.69 -36.46
CA LEU A 299 13.27 15.13 -35.28
C LEU A 299 14.20 14.23 -34.43
N TYR A 300 14.99 13.37 -35.11
CA TYR A 300 15.98 12.55 -34.37
C TYR A 300 17.07 13.40 -33.72
N ALA A 301 17.51 14.46 -34.35
CA ALA A 301 18.50 15.38 -33.77
C ALA A 301 17.94 16.16 -32.58
N GLU A 302 16.68 16.61 -32.68
CA GLU A 302 15.96 17.27 -31.57
C GLU A 302 15.83 16.33 -30.36
N ALA A 303 15.33 15.13 -30.56
CA ALA A 303 15.18 14.13 -29.49
C ALA A 303 16.51 13.80 -28.80
N LEU A 304 17.58 13.65 -29.62
CA LEU A 304 18.91 13.39 -29.05
C LEU A 304 19.43 14.57 -28.22
N SER A 305 19.23 15.82 -28.69
CA SER A 305 19.62 17.03 -27.96
C SER A 305 18.92 17.12 -26.60
N LEU A 306 17.60 16.83 -26.53
CA LEU A 306 16.83 16.82 -25.30
C LEU A 306 17.39 15.80 -24.28
N VAL A 307 17.72 14.61 -24.74
CA VAL A 307 18.27 13.55 -23.88
C VAL A 307 19.71 13.84 -23.47
N ASP A 308 20.53 14.44 -24.35
CA ASP A 308 21.91 14.87 -24.02
C ASP A 308 21.92 15.97 -22.97
N GLU A 309 20.96 16.91 -23.04
CA GLU A 309 20.78 17.97 -22.05
C GLU A 309 20.35 17.38 -20.69
N ALA A 310 19.41 16.43 -20.72
CA ALA A 310 18.96 15.75 -19.52
C ALA A 310 20.08 14.94 -18.85
N GLU A 311 20.90 14.21 -19.63
CA GLU A 311 22.07 13.49 -19.10
C GLU A 311 23.06 14.44 -18.43
N ARG A 312 23.37 15.56 -19.10
CA ARG A 312 24.30 16.56 -18.54
C ARG A 312 23.79 17.11 -17.22
N ALA A 313 22.52 17.50 -17.17
CA ALA A 313 21.90 18.01 -15.94
C ALA A 313 21.87 16.95 -14.84
N ALA A 314 21.49 15.69 -15.15
CA ALA A 314 21.47 14.61 -14.18
C ALA A 314 22.84 14.27 -13.60
N ARG A 315 23.91 14.33 -14.42
CA ARG A 315 25.29 14.11 -13.96
C ARG A 315 25.82 15.23 -13.02
N GLU A 316 25.25 16.42 -13.08
CA GLU A 316 25.58 17.55 -12.18
C GLU A 316 24.83 17.46 -10.85
N MET A 317 23.82 16.59 -10.72
CA MET A 317 23.08 16.37 -9.48
C MET A 317 23.95 15.70 -8.41
N THR A 318 23.66 15.99 -7.15
CA THR A 318 24.37 15.42 -6.00
C THR A 318 23.82 14.06 -5.59
N ASP A 319 24.65 13.25 -4.95
CA ASP A 319 24.19 12.03 -4.31
C ASP A 319 23.43 12.35 -3.02
N PRO A 320 22.44 11.53 -2.62
CA PRO A 320 21.75 11.67 -1.35
C PRO A 320 22.71 11.52 -0.16
N LEU A 321 22.44 12.24 0.92
CA LEU A 321 23.21 12.09 2.15
C LEU A 321 22.89 10.74 2.83
N PRO A 322 23.90 9.97 3.29
CA PRO A 322 23.67 8.68 3.94
C PRO A 322 22.70 8.75 5.14
N GLU A 323 22.70 9.85 5.88
CA GLU A 323 21.83 10.09 7.02
C GLU A 323 20.35 10.16 6.63
N SER A 324 20.05 10.44 5.36
CA SER A 324 18.67 10.49 4.87
C SER A 324 18.06 9.10 4.64
N ALA A 325 18.85 8.04 4.71
CA ALA A 325 18.40 6.67 4.41
C ALA A 325 17.28 6.17 5.32
N THR A 326 17.23 6.64 6.57
CA THR A 326 16.23 6.26 7.57
C THR A 326 15.10 7.27 7.73
N LEU A 327 15.12 8.38 6.97
CA LEU A 327 14.08 9.40 7.02
C LEU A 327 12.85 8.98 6.20
N TYR A 328 11.72 9.58 6.52
CA TYR A 328 10.44 9.43 5.80
C TYR A 328 9.80 8.03 5.87
N VAL A 329 10.16 7.23 6.87
CA VAL A 329 9.55 5.90 7.03
C VAL A 329 8.13 6.02 7.59
N ALA A 330 7.97 6.79 8.65
CA ALA A 330 6.68 7.10 9.28
C ALA A 330 6.76 8.46 9.98
N GLU A 331 5.62 9.09 10.25
CA GLU A 331 5.56 10.19 11.19
C GLU A 331 5.60 9.62 12.60
N VAL A 332 6.55 10.10 13.39
CA VAL A 332 6.64 9.74 14.80
C VAL A 332 6.02 10.89 15.58
N ASP A 333 4.77 10.71 16.01
CA ASP A 333 4.21 11.58 17.03
C ASP A 333 5.09 11.48 18.27
N SER A 334 5.33 12.61 18.92
CA SER A 334 5.95 12.57 20.27
C SER A 334 5.02 11.74 21.13
N LEU A 335 5.50 10.57 21.57
CA LEU A 335 4.76 9.70 22.47
C LEU A 335 4.22 10.57 23.61
N SER A 336 2.90 10.62 23.74
CA SER A 336 2.27 11.43 24.79
C SER A 336 2.79 10.96 26.13
N SER A 337 3.29 11.89 26.94
CA SER A 337 3.75 11.57 28.29
C SER A 337 2.67 10.83 29.04
N TRP A 338 3.03 9.67 29.51
CA TRP A 338 2.16 8.77 30.22
C TRP A 338 1.70 9.37 31.58
N ASP A 339 0.40 9.61 31.74
CA ASP A 339 -0.21 9.93 33.04
C ASP A 339 -1.16 8.80 33.46
N TYR A 340 -0.64 7.86 34.28
CA TYR A 340 -1.40 6.73 34.78
C TYR A 340 -2.35 7.09 35.90
N THR A 341 -2.26 8.29 36.44
CA THR A 341 -3.06 8.75 37.59
C THR A 341 -4.35 9.44 37.15
N ALA A 342 -4.48 9.77 35.87
CA ALA A 342 -5.69 10.40 35.38
C ALA A 342 -6.87 9.43 35.47
N GLU A 343 -7.82 9.71 36.33
CA GLU A 343 -9.13 9.06 36.31
C GLU A 343 -9.77 9.37 34.94
N LEU A 344 -10.31 8.33 34.28
CA LEU A 344 -11.07 8.55 33.05
C LEU A 344 -12.25 9.49 33.40
N PRO A 345 -12.45 10.56 32.59
CA PRO A 345 -13.58 11.46 32.80
C PRO A 345 -14.90 10.68 32.77
N PRO A 346 -15.96 11.23 33.39
CA PRO A 346 -17.29 10.63 33.30
C PRO A 346 -17.66 10.33 31.85
N GLY A 347 -18.22 9.16 31.61
CA GLY A 347 -18.58 8.71 30.28
C GLY A 347 -19.88 7.90 30.26
N THR A 348 -20.18 7.30 29.14
CA THR A 348 -21.34 6.44 28.93
C THR A 348 -20.90 4.98 28.87
N ASP A 349 -21.60 4.11 29.58
CA ASP A 349 -21.36 2.69 29.48
C ASP A 349 -21.81 2.15 28.13
N MET A 350 -20.90 1.51 27.40
CA MET A 350 -21.21 0.89 26.12
C MET A 350 -20.37 -0.36 25.87
N LYS A 351 -20.81 -1.16 24.91
CA LYS A 351 -20.06 -2.33 24.48
C LYS A 351 -18.87 -1.92 23.61
N TYR A 352 -17.80 -2.70 23.65
CA TYR A 352 -16.58 -2.50 22.84
C TYR A 352 -16.90 -2.30 21.35
N GLY A 353 -17.70 -3.19 20.73
CA GLY A 353 -18.08 -3.02 19.31
C GLY A 353 -18.89 -1.75 19.06
N MET A 354 -19.71 -1.29 20.02
CA MET A 354 -20.44 -0.04 19.92
C MET A 354 -19.53 1.18 20.11
N ALA A 355 -18.46 1.05 20.87
CA ALA A 355 -17.46 2.11 21.02
C ALA A 355 -16.75 2.38 19.68
N ILE A 356 -16.39 1.33 18.93
CA ILE A 356 -15.85 1.46 17.57
C ILE A 356 -16.88 2.11 16.64
N ASN A 357 -18.13 1.62 16.66
CA ASN A 357 -19.21 2.21 15.85
C ASN A 357 -19.38 3.71 16.12
N SER A 358 -19.35 4.10 17.41
CA SER A 358 -19.48 5.51 17.81
C SER A 358 -18.29 6.35 17.33
N ALA A 359 -17.08 5.82 17.38
CA ALA A 359 -15.89 6.47 16.83
C ALA A 359 -16.01 6.68 15.31
N LEU A 360 -16.38 5.63 14.57
CA LEU A 360 -16.59 5.72 13.13
C LEU A 360 -17.69 6.72 12.76
N ALA A 361 -18.81 6.73 13.48
CA ALA A 361 -19.92 7.67 13.25
C ALA A 361 -19.51 9.13 13.51
N LEU A 362 -18.75 9.36 14.57
CA LEU A 362 -18.25 10.68 14.93
C LEU A 362 -17.30 11.22 13.85
N GLU A 363 -16.32 10.41 13.44
CA GLU A 363 -15.35 10.82 12.43
C GLU A 363 -15.98 10.95 11.02
N LEU A 364 -16.93 10.08 10.64
CA LEU A 364 -17.71 10.24 9.41
C LEU A 364 -18.54 11.54 9.40
N SER A 365 -19.01 11.97 10.58
CA SER A 365 -19.74 13.23 10.70
C SER A 365 -18.82 14.46 10.57
N ALA A 366 -17.58 14.34 11.02
CA ALA A 366 -16.61 15.43 11.04
C ALA A 366 -15.80 15.56 9.74
N ARG A 367 -15.69 14.48 8.95
CA ARG A 367 -14.80 14.38 7.78
C ARG A 367 -15.59 13.94 6.56
N GLU A 368 -15.76 14.83 5.60
CA GLU A 368 -16.48 14.54 4.35
C GLU A 368 -15.71 13.58 3.45
N GLU A 369 -14.37 13.62 3.49
CA GLU A 369 -13.44 12.78 2.74
C GLU A 369 -13.38 11.34 3.26
N MET A 370 -13.90 11.05 4.45
CA MET A 370 -13.85 9.71 5.04
C MET A 370 -14.84 8.77 4.37
N ILE A 371 -14.36 7.59 3.98
CA ILE A 371 -15.15 6.48 3.44
C ILE A 371 -14.89 5.19 4.23
N VAL A 372 -15.91 4.35 4.37
CA VAL A 372 -15.81 3.06 5.08
C VAL A 372 -16.28 1.97 4.13
N PHE A 373 -15.43 0.98 3.88
CA PHE A 373 -15.80 -0.12 2.98
C PHE A 373 -15.12 -1.45 3.35
N GLY A 374 -15.72 -2.52 2.88
CA GLY A 374 -15.31 -3.89 3.13
C GLY A 374 -16.45 -4.84 2.83
N GLU A 375 -16.28 -6.11 3.18
CA GLU A 375 -17.28 -7.14 2.96
C GLU A 375 -18.39 -7.07 4.01
N ASP A 376 -19.65 -7.05 3.57
CA ASP A 376 -20.86 -7.10 4.42
C ASP A 376 -20.95 -5.99 5.49
N ILE A 377 -20.26 -4.88 5.31
CA ILE A 377 -20.19 -3.81 6.33
C ILE A 377 -21.32 -2.77 6.24
N ALA A 378 -21.96 -2.64 5.08
CA ALA A 378 -22.94 -1.57 4.84
C ALA A 378 -24.36 -1.97 5.30
N ILE A 379 -25.06 -2.79 4.53
CA ILE A 379 -26.45 -3.20 4.85
C ILE A 379 -26.49 -4.14 6.03
N PRO A 380 -25.69 -5.21 6.08
CA PRO A 380 -25.66 -6.13 7.23
C PRO A 380 -25.12 -5.47 8.50
N GLY A 381 -24.26 -4.46 8.36
CA GLY A 381 -23.64 -3.76 9.48
C GLY A 381 -22.42 -4.47 10.07
N GLY A 382 -21.74 -5.26 9.23
CA GLY A 382 -20.58 -6.07 9.61
C GLY A 382 -20.99 -7.39 10.26
N THR A 383 -20.16 -8.42 10.10
CA THR A 383 -20.37 -9.76 10.67
C THR A 383 -20.65 -9.74 12.18
N PHE A 384 -20.08 -8.77 12.90
CA PHE A 384 -20.25 -8.59 14.35
C PHE A 384 -21.07 -7.36 14.72
N GLY A 385 -21.68 -6.68 13.75
CA GLY A 385 -22.56 -5.54 13.97
C GLY A 385 -21.83 -4.24 14.30
N VAL A 386 -20.52 -4.17 14.06
CA VAL A 386 -19.69 -2.99 14.39
C VAL A 386 -20.05 -1.78 13.53
N THR A 387 -20.39 -1.99 12.26
CA THR A 387 -20.74 -0.91 11.31
C THR A 387 -22.25 -0.71 11.16
N ARG A 388 -23.06 -1.28 12.07
CA ARG A 388 -24.52 -1.21 12.02
C ARG A 388 -25.01 0.23 11.93
N ASN A 389 -25.95 0.47 11.00
CA ASN A 389 -26.60 1.75 10.71
C ASN A 389 -25.68 2.82 10.07
N LEU A 390 -24.37 2.65 9.93
CA LEU A 390 -23.53 3.67 9.31
C LEU A 390 -23.97 3.99 7.89
N ARG A 391 -24.26 2.97 7.07
CA ARG A 391 -24.81 3.17 5.70
C ARG A 391 -26.10 4.02 5.70
N LYS A 392 -26.97 3.81 6.67
CA LYS A 392 -28.23 4.55 6.77
C LYS A 392 -28.01 6.05 6.99
N TYR A 393 -26.99 6.42 7.77
CA TYR A 393 -26.74 7.82 8.13
C TYR A 393 -25.78 8.51 7.17
N PHE A 394 -24.83 7.78 6.58
CA PHE A 394 -23.74 8.35 5.79
C PHE A 394 -23.80 8.00 4.29
N GLY A 395 -24.83 7.28 3.87
CA GLY A 395 -25.10 7.00 2.45
C GLY A 395 -23.95 6.28 1.75
N GLU A 396 -23.62 6.71 0.54
CA GLU A 396 -22.63 6.05 -0.33
C GLU A 396 -21.19 6.05 0.22
N ARG A 397 -20.92 6.81 1.27
CA ARG A 397 -19.61 6.77 1.94
C ARG A 397 -19.36 5.49 2.74
N VAL A 398 -20.39 4.69 2.97
CA VAL A 398 -20.30 3.37 3.62
C VAL A 398 -20.86 2.32 2.67
N PHE A 399 -20.03 1.41 2.17
CA PHE A 399 -20.46 0.48 1.12
C PHE A 399 -19.83 -0.90 1.22
N ASP A 400 -20.54 -1.89 0.71
CA ASP A 400 -20.08 -3.27 0.57
C ASP A 400 -19.23 -3.42 -0.68
N THR A 401 -18.30 -4.37 -0.63
CA THR A 401 -17.42 -4.77 -1.74
C THR A 401 -17.70 -6.23 -2.14
N PRO A 402 -17.27 -6.65 -3.34
CA PRO A 402 -17.05 -8.07 -3.58
C PRO A 402 -16.07 -8.67 -2.57
N ILE A 403 -16.05 -9.99 -2.40
CA ILE A 403 -14.99 -10.70 -1.68
C ILE A 403 -13.70 -10.57 -2.50
N SER A 404 -12.81 -9.69 -2.05
CA SER A 404 -11.65 -9.27 -2.84
C SER A 404 -10.68 -8.45 -1.98
N GLU A 405 -10.02 -9.06 -1.01
CA GLU A 405 -9.22 -8.37 0.00
C GLU A 405 -8.06 -7.58 -0.62
N ALA A 406 -7.43 -8.10 -1.70
CA ALA A 406 -6.38 -7.36 -2.39
C ALA A 406 -6.93 -6.11 -3.10
N ALA A 407 -8.14 -6.19 -3.68
CA ALA A 407 -8.80 -5.02 -4.28
C ALA A 407 -9.25 -4.01 -3.22
N ILE A 408 -9.74 -4.46 -2.07
CA ILE A 408 -10.13 -3.60 -0.94
C ILE A 408 -8.92 -2.79 -0.47
N LEU A 409 -7.80 -3.46 -0.15
CA LEU A 409 -6.61 -2.79 0.38
C LEU A 409 -5.93 -1.91 -0.68
N GLY A 410 -5.81 -2.38 -1.92
CA GLY A 410 -5.25 -1.58 -3.00
C GLY A 410 -6.09 -0.34 -3.31
N ALA A 411 -7.42 -0.47 -3.32
CA ALA A 411 -8.31 0.67 -3.46
C ALA A 411 -8.16 1.67 -2.30
N ALA A 412 -7.94 1.19 -1.07
CA ALA A 412 -7.66 2.08 0.05
C ALA A 412 -6.36 2.88 -0.16
N VAL A 413 -5.28 2.21 -0.63
CA VAL A 413 -4.01 2.88 -0.94
C VAL A 413 -4.19 3.95 -2.02
N GLY A 414 -4.85 3.61 -3.13
CA GLY A 414 -5.08 4.57 -4.22
C GLY A 414 -5.97 5.75 -3.81
N ALA A 415 -7.03 5.49 -3.08
CA ALA A 415 -7.97 6.49 -2.60
C ALA A 415 -7.31 7.47 -1.62
N SER A 416 -6.50 6.97 -0.69
CA SER A 416 -5.78 7.81 0.27
C SER A 416 -4.77 8.74 -0.41
N GLY A 417 -4.08 8.25 -1.43
CA GLY A 417 -3.13 9.05 -2.22
C GLY A 417 -3.76 10.20 -3.00
N GLU A 418 -5.09 10.18 -3.22
CA GLU A 418 -5.84 11.20 -3.96
C GLU A 418 -6.80 12.01 -3.05
N GLY A 419 -6.64 11.91 -1.73
CA GLY A 419 -7.29 12.79 -0.75
C GLY A 419 -8.56 12.27 -0.10
N LEU A 420 -8.94 11.00 -0.31
CA LEU A 420 -9.93 10.34 0.53
C LEU A 420 -9.27 9.78 1.80
N LEU A 421 -10.08 9.51 2.82
CA LEU A 421 -9.67 8.89 4.07
C LEU A 421 -10.38 7.53 4.21
N PRO A 422 -9.82 6.45 3.66
CA PRO A 422 -10.43 5.14 3.72
C PRO A 422 -10.24 4.47 5.07
N VAL A 423 -11.33 3.95 5.63
CA VAL A 423 -11.33 2.98 6.73
C VAL A 423 -11.89 1.68 6.16
N VAL A 424 -11.05 0.66 6.09
CA VAL A 424 -11.43 -0.63 5.51
C VAL A 424 -11.51 -1.71 6.59
N GLU A 425 -12.41 -2.66 6.39
CA GLU A 425 -12.52 -3.84 7.24
C GLU A 425 -12.10 -5.08 6.46
N ILE A 426 -11.11 -5.81 7.00
CA ILE A 426 -10.81 -7.19 6.64
C ILE A 426 -11.38 -8.05 7.75
N MET A 427 -12.36 -8.88 7.40
CA MET A 427 -13.24 -9.56 8.37
C MET A 427 -12.48 -10.37 9.43
N TRP A 428 -11.35 -10.98 9.05
CA TRP A 428 -10.48 -11.76 9.91
C TRP A 428 -9.01 -11.44 9.62
N SER A 429 -8.18 -11.37 10.66
CA SER A 429 -6.74 -11.17 10.49
C SER A 429 -6.08 -12.27 9.64
N ASP A 430 -6.61 -13.48 9.68
CA ASP A 430 -6.18 -14.60 8.85
C ASP A 430 -6.35 -14.31 7.34
N PHE A 431 -7.35 -13.51 6.95
CA PHE A 431 -7.65 -13.21 5.54
C PHE A 431 -6.74 -12.13 4.95
N VAL A 432 -6.06 -11.36 5.78
CA VAL A 432 -5.12 -10.35 5.30
C VAL A 432 -3.97 -10.93 4.47
N PHE A 433 -3.65 -12.21 4.68
CA PHE A 433 -2.54 -12.86 3.96
C PHE A 433 -2.73 -12.91 2.44
N VAL A 434 -3.96 -12.94 1.94
CA VAL A 434 -4.23 -12.90 0.48
C VAL A 434 -4.05 -11.50 -0.11
N ALA A 435 -3.92 -10.48 0.73
CA ALA A 435 -3.79 -9.08 0.35
C ALA A 435 -2.54 -8.41 0.95
N LEU A 436 -1.64 -9.18 1.54
CA LEU A 436 -0.49 -8.66 2.31
C LEU A 436 0.44 -7.77 1.47
N ASP A 437 0.54 -8.02 0.14
CA ASP A 437 1.26 -7.16 -0.79
C ASP A 437 0.83 -5.69 -0.66
N GLN A 438 -0.48 -5.43 -0.61
CA GLN A 438 -1.01 -4.06 -0.56
C GLN A 438 -0.66 -3.33 0.74
N ILE A 439 -0.35 -4.05 1.80
CA ILE A 439 0.18 -3.49 3.06
C ILE A 439 1.69 -3.30 2.97
N VAL A 440 2.43 -4.39 2.66
CA VAL A 440 3.88 -4.47 2.80
C VAL A 440 4.63 -3.72 1.70
N ASN A 441 4.17 -3.87 0.45
CA ASN A 441 4.87 -3.29 -0.70
C ASN A 441 4.25 -1.98 -1.17
N GLN A 442 2.98 -1.72 -0.84
CA GLN A 442 2.27 -0.54 -1.33
C GLN A 442 2.08 0.50 -0.22
N ALA A 443 1.18 0.30 0.73
CA ALA A 443 0.83 1.30 1.75
C ALA A 443 2.05 1.78 2.55
N SER A 444 2.88 0.86 3.03
CA SER A 444 4.03 1.16 3.90
C SER A 444 5.12 2.00 3.22
N ASN A 445 5.21 1.93 1.88
CA ASN A 445 6.28 2.57 1.12
C ASN A 445 5.94 3.98 0.60
N VAL A 446 4.67 4.41 0.65
CA VAL A 446 4.23 5.68 0.05
C VAL A 446 5.03 6.88 0.56
N ARG A 447 5.14 7.04 1.89
CA ARG A 447 5.88 8.15 2.51
C ARG A 447 7.38 8.06 2.19
N TYR A 448 7.98 6.88 2.32
CA TYR A 448 9.42 6.69 2.11
C TYR A 448 9.84 7.02 0.67
N LEU A 449 9.15 6.45 -0.31
CA LEU A 449 9.46 6.62 -1.72
C LEU A 449 9.17 8.04 -2.24
N SER A 450 8.18 8.72 -1.65
CA SER A 450 7.86 10.11 -2.00
C SER A 450 8.62 11.15 -1.17
N ARG A 451 9.57 10.74 -0.31
CA ARG A 451 10.29 11.64 0.62
C ARG A 451 9.37 12.46 1.51
N GLY A 452 8.27 11.88 1.95
CA GLY A 452 7.26 12.55 2.77
C GLY A 452 6.34 13.51 2.02
N ALA A 453 6.50 13.67 0.71
CA ALA A 453 5.62 14.51 -0.10
C ALA A 453 4.19 13.93 -0.19
N ARG A 454 4.06 12.62 -0.06
CA ARG A 454 2.79 11.89 0.01
C ARG A 454 2.76 11.00 1.23
N THR A 455 1.56 10.78 1.72
CA THR A 455 1.26 9.85 2.80
C THR A 455 0.13 8.92 2.36
N ALA A 456 -0.13 7.88 3.12
CA ALA A 456 -1.26 6.99 2.89
C ALA A 456 -2.15 6.94 4.14
N PRO A 457 -2.93 8.00 4.42
CA PRO A 457 -3.83 8.05 5.55
C PRO A 457 -4.96 7.05 5.34
N LEU A 458 -4.78 5.84 5.81
CA LEU A 458 -5.78 4.77 5.73
C LEU A 458 -5.78 3.94 7.01
N VAL A 459 -6.95 3.43 7.39
CA VAL A 459 -7.11 2.56 8.54
C VAL A 459 -7.58 1.19 8.07
N ILE A 460 -6.86 0.15 8.49
CA ILE A 460 -7.25 -1.24 8.27
C ILE A 460 -7.72 -1.81 9.60
N ARG A 461 -9.00 -2.11 9.69
CA ARG A 461 -9.59 -2.79 10.84
C ARG A 461 -9.66 -4.29 10.56
N MET A 462 -9.24 -5.09 11.50
CA MET A 462 -9.34 -6.54 11.40
C MET A 462 -9.57 -7.18 12.76
N GLN A 463 -10.20 -8.35 12.74
CA GLN A 463 -10.50 -9.07 13.96
C GLN A 463 -9.52 -10.21 14.17
N GLN A 464 -9.08 -10.37 15.41
CA GLN A 464 -8.17 -11.43 15.83
C GLN A 464 -8.68 -12.08 17.10
N GLY A 465 -8.23 -13.28 17.40
CA GLY A 465 -8.39 -13.90 18.69
C GLY A 465 -9.11 -15.24 18.67
N ILE A 466 -8.78 -16.03 19.67
CA ILE A 466 -9.32 -17.36 19.90
C ILE A 466 -10.69 -17.25 20.55
N THR A 467 -11.70 -17.83 19.92
CA THR A 467 -13.04 -17.96 20.48
C THR A 467 -13.53 -19.40 20.38
N PRO A 468 -14.48 -19.83 21.20
CA PRO A 468 -15.01 -21.19 21.14
C PRO A 468 -15.46 -21.56 19.72
N GLY A 469 -14.91 -22.65 19.17
CA GLY A 469 -15.21 -23.12 17.84
C GLY A 469 -14.40 -22.46 16.71
N SER A 470 -13.63 -21.41 16.96
CA SER A 470 -12.68 -20.91 15.97
C SER A 470 -11.59 -21.97 15.72
N CYS A 471 -11.06 -22.00 14.51
CA CYS A 471 -10.08 -22.98 14.08
C CYS A 471 -8.80 -22.29 13.58
N ALA A 472 -7.89 -23.07 13.03
CA ALA A 472 -6.58 -22.59 12.58
C ALA A 472 -6.61 -21.46 11.53
N GLN A 473 -7.73 -21.21 10.87
CA GLN A 473 -7.92 -20.19 9.83
C GLN A 473 -8.77 -18.99 10.29
N HIS A 474 -9.11 -18.90 11.59
CA HIS A 474 -9.92 -17.82 12.17
C HIS A 474 -9.40 -17.40 13.55
N SER A 475 -8.13 -17.63 13.86
CA SER A 475 -7.60 -17.43 15.21
C SER A 475 -6.12 -17.09 15.26
N GLN A 476 -5.48 -16.83 14.13
CA GLN A 476 -4.05 -16.53 14.12
C GLN A 476 -3.78 -15.15 14.70
N SER A 477 -2.76 -15.07 15.55
CA SER A 477 -2.22 -13.81 16.05
C SER A 477 -1.12 -13.36 15.11
N ILE A 478 -1.29 -12.21 14.45
CA ILE A 478 -0.42 -11.74 13.36
C ILE A 478 0.30 -10.42 13.67
N GLU A 479 0.11 -9.87 14.85
CA GLU A 479 0.69 -8.59 15.26
C GLU A 479 2.22 -8.54 15.10
N ALA A 480 2.93 -9.65 15.34
CA ALA A 480 4.37 -9.72 15.17
C ALA A 480 4.81 -9.62 13.70
N ILE A 481 4.01 -10.16 12.77
CA ILE A 481 4.28 -10.06 11.33
C ILE A 481 4.10 -8.62 10.87
N LEU A 482 3.04 -7.97 11.31
CA LEU A 482 2.71 -6.60 10.91
C LEU A 482 3.66 -5.57 11.54
N SER A 483 4.07 -5.76 12.80
CA SER A 483 5.01 -4.87 13.48
C SER A 483 6.44 -4.92 12.92
N HIS A 484 6.77 -5.96 12.16
CA HIS A 484 8.05 -6.06 11.45
C HIS A 484 8.15 -5.10 10.25
N ILE A 485 7.03 -4.58 9.75
CA ILE A 485 6.97 -3.79 8.51
C ILE A 485 7.18 -2.31 8.84
N PRO A 486 8.31 -1.68 8.39
CA PRO A 486 8.49 -0.25 8.55
C PRO A 486 7.39 0.54 7.84
N GLY A 487 6.97 1.67 8.42
CA GLY A 487 5.92 2.52 7.84
C GLY A 487 4.49 2.09 8.17
N ILE A 488 4.30 1.06 8.99
CA ILE A 488 2.98 0.60 9.46
C ILE A 488 2.86 0.77 10.97
N THR A 489 1.77 1.39 11.37
CA THR A 489 1.37 1.48 12.78
C THR A 489 0.40 0.35 13.13
N VAL A 490 0.59 -0.29 14.29
CA VAL A 490 -0.25 -1.42 14.74
C VAL A 490 -0.76 -1.17 16.16
N GLY A 491 -2.09 -1.14 16.32
CA GLY A 491 -2.77 -0.97 17.61
C GLY A 491 -3.67 -2.14 17.97
N MET A 492 -3.76 -2.47 19.26
CA MET A 492 -4.58 -3.56 19.81
C MET A 492 -5.36 -3.10 21.03
N PRO A 493 -6.51 -2.45 20.88
CA PRO A 493 -7.32 -1.98 21.99
C PRO A 493 -7.85 -3.13 22.84
N SER A 494 -7.91 -2.92 24.19
CA SER A 494 -8.39 -3.94 25.13
C SER A 494 -9.70 -3.57 25.86
N THR A 495 -10.05 -2.30 25.91
CA THR A 495 -11.26 -1.81 26.58
C THR A 495 -12.17 -1.06 25.61
N PRO A 496 -13.46 -0.84 25.94
CA PRO A 496 -14.33 0.02 25.13
C PRO A 496 -13.77 1.44 24.95
N GLN A 497 -13.15 2.02 25.98
CA GLN A 497 -12.51 3.34 25.88
C GLN A 497 -11.32 3.32 24.90
N ASP A 498 -10.46 2.28 24.97
CA ASP A 498 -9.34 2.16 24.03
C ASP A 498 -9.85 1.93 22.60
N ALA A 499 -10.88 1.11 22.43
CA ALA A 499 -11.49 0.86 21.13
C ALA A 499 -12.01 2.15 20.48
N PHE A 500 -12.66 3.02 21.26
CA PHE A 500 -13.11 4.34 20.80
C PHE A 500 -11.93 5.27 20.50
N ALA A 501 -11.02 5.45 21.46
CA ALA A 501 -9.94 6.43 21.37
C ALA A 501 -8.91 6.05 20.29
N MET A 502 -8.49 4.79 20.25
CA MET A 502 -7.50 4.32 19.28
C MET A 502 -8.05 4.28 17.85
N THR A 503 -9.35 4.00 17.65
CA THR A 503 -9.97 4.12 16.32
C THR A 503 -9.93 5.56 15.83
N ARG A 504 -10.22 6.54 16.67
CA ARG A 504 -10.13 7.97 16.34
C ARG A 504 -8.68 8.41 16.09
N ALA A 505 -7.74 7.96 16.92
CA ALA A 505 -6.32 8.22 16.74
C ALA A 505 -5.81 7.67 15.39
N ALA A 506 -6.21 6.45 15.04
CA ALA A 506 -5.88 5.83 13.76
C ALA A 506 -6.42 6.62 12.56
N ILE A 507 -7.66 7.11 12.64
CA ILE A 507 -8.29 7.92 11.57
C ILE A 507 -7.61 9.30 11.42
N ALA A 508 -7.07 9.86 12.49
CA ALA A 508 -6.37 11.13 12.46
C ALA A 508 -4.90 11.03 12.04
N HIS A 509 -4.33 9.82 12.01
CA HIS A 509 -2.93 9.61 11.69
C HIS A 509 -2.67 9.72 10.18
N PRO A 510 -1.57 10.37 9.75
CA PRO A 510 -1.29 10.58 8.32
C PRO A 510 -0.73 9.36 7.58
N ASP A 511 -0.31 8.33 8.30
CA ASP A 511 0.27 7.10 7.74
C ASP A 511 -0.62 5.88 7.98
N PRO A 512 -0.38 4.74 7.32
CA PRO A 512 -1.22 3.56 7.46
C PRO A 512 -1.27 3.02 8.89
N VAL A 513 -2.48 2.83 9.40
CA VAL A 513 -2.71 2.26 10.74
C VAL A 513 -3.54 0.99 10.64
N ILE A 514 -3.06 -0.05 11.30
CA ILE A 514 -3.79 -1.31 11.47
C ILE A 514 -4.31 -1.38 12.91
N VAL A 515 -5.63 -1.50 13.05
CA VAL A 515 -6.28 -1.72 14.35
C VAL A 515 -6.74 -3.17 14.41
N ILE A 516 -6.06 -3.96 15.24
CA ILE A 516 -6.39 -5.36 15.47
C ILE A 516 -7.36 -5.44 16.65
N GLU A 517 -8.60 -5.77 16.36
CA GLU A 517 -9.69 -5.84 17.33
C GLU A 517 -9.80 -7.24 17.91
N SER A 518 -9.89 -7.34 19.25
CA SER A 518 -10.07 -8.64 19.89
C SER A 518 -11.53 -9.09 19.82
N ARG A 519 -11.79 -10.14 19.06
CA ARG A 519 -13.14 -10.67 18.81
C ARG A 519 -13.91 -10.98 20.10
N GLU A 520 -13.25 -11.55 21.08
CA GLU A 520 -13.89 -11.91 22.36
C GLU A 520 -14.39 -10.68 23.12
N LEU A 521 -13.81 -9.51 22.88
CA LEU A 521 -14.14 -8.29 23.59
C LEU A 521 -15.35 -7.53 23.03
N TYR A 522 -15.88 -7.87 21.85
CA TYR A 522 -16.98 -7.10 21.23
C TYR A 522 -18.22 -6.92 22.10
N LEU A 523 -18.50 -7.88 22.97
CA LEU A 523 -19.64 -7.83 23.90
C LEU A 523 -19.25 -7.35 25.31
N SER A 524 -17.97 -7.13 25.58
CA SER A 524 -17.52 -6.55 26.85
C SER A 524 -18.02 -5.11 26.98
N SER A 525 -18.34 -4.69 28.19
CA SER A 525 -18.87 -3.35 28.49
C SER A 525 -17.88 -2.56 29.34
N GLY A 526 -17.90 -1.25 29.17
CA GLY A 526 -17.11 -0.32 29.97
C GLY A 526 -17.47 1.12 29.66
N THR A 527 -17.00 2.02 30.48
CA THR A 527 -17.25 3.46 30.35
C THR A 527 -16.41 4.04 29.20
N VAL A 528 -17.04 4.85 28.35
CA VAL A 528 -16.40 5.54 27.21
C VAL A 528 -16.70 7.03 27.31
N ASN A 529 -15.65 7.85 27.29
CA ASN A 529 -15.76 9.30 27.15
C ASN A 529 -15.77 9.65 25.64
N ILE A 530 -16.96 9.86 25.09
CA ILE A 530 -17.15 10.21 23.68
C ILE A 530 -16.80 11.67 23.36
N GLU A 531 -16.73 12.53 24.37
CA GLU A 531 -16.40 13.97 24.23
C GLU A 531 -14.90 14.24 24.39
N GLY A 532 -14.11 13.19 24.68
CA GLY A 532 -12.67 13.30 24.85
C GLY A 532 -11.96 13.74 23.56
N PRO A 533 -10.78 14.35 23.69
CA PRO A 533 -9.96 14.72 22.54
C PRO A 533 -9.51 13.47 21.77
N VAL A 534 -9.05 13.69 20.54
CA VAL A 534 -8.36 12.64 19.78
C VAL A 534 -6.99 12.42 20.44
N GLU A 535 -6.71 11.18 20.84
CA GLU A 535 -5.41 10.81 21.39
C GLU A 535 -4.37 10.73 20.24
N ALA A 536 -3.09 10.92 20.55
CA ALA A 536 -2.01 10.59 19.63
C ALA A 536 -1.86 9.07 19.48
N VAL A 537 -1.29 8.65 18.36
CA VAL A 537 -0.85 7.27 18.15
C VAL A 537 0.36 6.99 19.04
N GLY A 538 0.43 5.78 19.60
CA GLY A 538 1.48 5.39 20.55
C GLY A 538 1.02 5.49 22.02
N GLY A 539 1.95 5.18 22.92
CA GLY A 539 1.71 5.21 24.35
C GLY A 539 1.08 3.93 24.94
N ALA A 540 1.78 3.37 25.91
CA ALA A 540 1.29 2.28 26.75
C ALA A 540 0.43 2.84 27.89
N ARG A 541 -0.26 1.97 28.64
CA ARG A 541 -1.06 2.38 29.79
C ARG A 541 -0.81 1.47 31.01
N LEU A 542 -0.45 2.07 32.15
CA LEU A 542 -0.36 1.33 33.40
C LEU A 542 -1.77 1.09 33.93
N ARG A 543 -2.24 -0.15 33.89
CA ARG A 543 -3.57 -0.55 34.35
C ARG A 543 -3.61 -0.82 35.87
N ARG A 544 -2.48 -1.17 36.44
CA ARG A 544 -2.30 -1.41 37.85
C ARG A 544 -0.87 -1.07 38.28
N ALA A 545 -0.70 -0.34 39.35
CA ALA A 545 0.60 -0.14 39.98
C ALA A 545 0.90 -1.26 40.97
N GLY A 546 2.16 -1.69 41.04
CA GLY A 546 2.69 -2.68 41.97
C GLY A 546 4.22 -2.58 42.01
N LYS A 547 4.87 -3.25 42.95
CA LYS A 547 6.32 -3.11 43.17
C LYS A 547 7.11 -4.41 43.01
N ASP A 548 6.46 -5.58 43.04
CA ASP A 548 7.17 -6.87 43.15
C ASP A 548 7.52 -7.46 41.78
N LEU A 549 6.68 -7.21 40.75
CA LEU A 549 6.95 -7.62 39.35
C LEU A 549 6.20 -6.74 38.36
N LEU A 550 6.72 -6.66 37.16
CA LEU A 550 6.07 -6.05 36.01
C LEU A 550 5.46 -7.13 35.11
N ILE A 551 4.17 -7.01 34.79
CA ILE A 551 3.51 -7.82 33.75
C ILE A 551 3.21 -6.92 32.57
N VAL A 552 3.84 -7.22 31.42
CA VAL A 552 3.59 -6.54 30.14
C VAL A 552 2.62 -7.36 29.31
N THR A 553 1.58 -6.74 28.78
CA THR A 553 0.52 -7.44 28.05
C THR A 553 -0.17 -6.53 27.01
N TRP A 554 -1.02 -7.09 26.18
CA TRP A 554 -1.84 -6.35 25.20
C TRP A 554 -3.11 -7.10 24.78
N GLY A 555 -4.04 -6.37 24.15
CA GLY A 555 -5.29 -6.92 23.67
C GLY A 555 -6.09 -7.63 24.76
N ARG A 556 -6.78 -8.72 24.40
CA ARG A 556 -7.64 -9.45 25.35
C ARG A 556 -6.91 -9.98 26.59
N MET A 557 -5.61 -10.27 26.48
CA MET A 557 -4.86 -10.83 27.61
C MET A 557 -4.74 -9.86 28.78
N THR A 558 -4.93 -8.56 28.55
CA THR A 558 -5.00 -7.54 29.60
C THR A 558 -6.03 -7.90 30.70
N HIS A 559 -7.18 -8.44 30.32
CA HIS A 559 -8.22 -8.83 31.27
C HIS A 559 -7.79 -10.03 32.13
N ALA A 560 -7.23 -11.08 31.55
CA ALA A 560 -6.72 -12.23 32.30
C ALA A 560 -5.55 -11.85 33.21
N VAL A 561 -4.69 -10.94 32.77
CA VAL A 561 -3.56 -10.42 33.55
C VAL A 561 -4.08 -9.59 34.75
N LEU A 562 -5.06 -8.73 34.55
CA LEU A 562 -5.65 -7.94 35.65
C LEU A 562 -6.33 -8.83 36.71
N GLU A 563 -7.05 -9.86 36.28
CA GLU A 563 -7.62 -10.88 37.22
C GLU A 563 -6.51 -11.57 38.01
N ALA A 564 -5.46 -12.04 37.30
CA ALA A 564 -4.32 -12.69 37.97
C ALA A 564 -3.59 -11.76 38.93
N ALA A 565 -3.39 -10.49 38.57
CA ALA A 565 -2.77 -9.48 39.43
C ALA A 565 -3.61 -9.18 40.69
N GLY A 566 -4.94 -9.18 40.58
CA GLY A 566 -5.84 -9.07 41.72
C GLY A 566 -5.69 -10.25 42.69
N ARG A 567 -5.59 -11.47 42.18
CA ARG A 567 -5.38 -12.69 43.00
C ARG A 567 -4.00 -12.69 43.67
N LEU A 568 -2.95 -12.31 42.93
CA LEU A 568 -1.59 -12.15 43.49
C LEU A 568 -1.56 -11.13 44.60
N GLY A 569 -2.24 -9.99 44.46
CA GLY A 569 -2.36 -8.98 45.53
C GLY A 569 -3.00 -9.53 46.81
N SER A 570 -3.98 -10.44 46.71
CA SER A 570 -4.57 -11.13 47.89
C SER A 570 -3.58 -12.07 48.58
N GLU A 571 -2.49 -12.42 47.91
CA GLU A 571 -1.40 -13.26 48.41
C GLU A 571 -0.17 -12.42 48.88
N GLY A 572 -0.27 -11.09 48.77
CA GLY A 572 0.81 -10.16 49.14
C GLY A 572 1.84 -9.91 48.04
N ILE A 573 1.57 -10.30 46.80
CA ILE A 573 2.41 -10.04 45.64
C ILE A 573 1.79 -8.90 44.80
N GLU A 574 2.42 -7.71 44.83
CA GLU A 574 1.93 -6.50 44.17
C GLU A 574 2.51 -6.41 42.73
N ALA A 575 1.73 -6.89 41.76
CA ALA A 575 2.10 -6.82 40.35
C ALA A 575 1.71 -5.49 39.71
N SER A 576 2.66 -4.82 39.04
CA SER A 576 2.38 -3.79 38.05
C SER A 576 1.89 -4.43 36.75
N VAL A 577 0.87 -3.84 36.13
CA VAL A 577 0.34 -4.29 34.81
C VAL A 577 0.45 -3.14 33.83
N LEU A 578 1.36 -3.28 32.87
CA LEU A 578 1.55 -2.36 31.75
C LEU A 578 0.93 -2.97 30.49
N GLU A 579 -0.04 -2.27 29.93
CA GLU A 579 -0.66 -2.62 28.66
C GLU A 579 -0.02 -1.86 27.50
N LEU A 580 0.48 -2.60 26.54
CA LEU A 580 0.90 -2.05 25.25
C LEU A 580 -0.34 -1.89 24.37
N ARG A 581 -0.87 -0.71 24.27
CA ARG A 581 -2.02 -0.40 23.39
C ARG A 581 -1.59 -0.42 21.92
N TRP A 582 -0.39 0.09 21.66
CA TRP A 582 0.26 0.11 20.36
C TRP A 582 1.44 -0.84 20.36
N ILE A 583 1.46 -1.73 19.37
CA ILE A 583 2.53 -2.71 19.16
C ILE A 583 3.67 -2.07 18.35
N SER A 584 3.30 -1.24 17.39
CA SER A 584 4.20 -0.41 16.61
C SER A 584 3.57 0.99 16.45
N PRO A 585 4.25 2.07 16.88
CA PRO A 585 5.53 2.10 17.58
C PRO A 585 5.45 1.55 19.01
N LEU A 586 6.54 0.89 19.46
CA LEU A 586 6.64 0.39 20.84
C LEU A 586 7.01 1.53 21.79
N ASP A 587 6.26 1.69 22.87
CA ASP A 587 6.53 2.66 23.94
C ASP A 587 7.58 2.12 24.93
N GLU A 588 8.85 2.26 24.57
CA GLU A 588 9.98 1.82 25.39
C GLU A 588 10.13 2.66 26.67
N GLU A 589 9.74 3.94 26.63
CA GLU A 589 9.83 4.85 27.77
C GLU A 589 8.88 4.43 28.90
N SER A 590 7.64 4.07 28.56
CA SER A 590 6.69 3.54 29.53
C SER A 590 7.12 2.18 30.09
N ILE A 591 7.73 1.32 29.27
CA ILE A 591 8.30 0.04 29.73
C ILE A 591 9.42 0.31 30.74
N ALA A 592 10.35 1.20 30.45
CA ALA A 592 11.45 1.57 31.33
C ALA A 592 10.94 2.15 32.66
N SER A 593 9.99 3.08 32.57
CA SER A 593 9.38 3.71 33.75
C SER A 593 8.66 2.69 34.63
N ALA A 594 7.89 1.78 34.04
CA ALA A 594 7.20 0.73 34.77
C ALA A 594 8.19 -0.28 35.41
N LEU A 595 9.29 -0.58 34.72
CA LEU A 595 10.34 -1.47 35.24
C LEU A 595 11.06 -0.86 36.46
N GLN A 596 11.31 0.46 36.45
CA GLN A 596 11.90 1.17 37.61
C GLN A 596 11.01 1.16 38.86
N LEU A 597 9.69 1.06 38.69
CA LEU A 597 8.74 0.98 39.81
C LEU A 597 8.67 -0.41 40.46
N THR A 598 9.28 -1.40 39.82
CA THR A 598 9.23 -2.80 40.25
C THR A 598 10.61 -3.34 40.68
N GLU A 599 10.66 -4.54 41.22
CA GLU A 599 11.92 -5.19 41.62
C GLU A 599 12.68 -5.82 40.46
N GLY A 600 12.44 -5.39 39.21
CA GLY A 600 13.16 -5.87 38.02
C GLY A 600 12.82 -7.31 37.63
N ARG A 601 11.66 -7.82 38.01
CA ARG A 601 11.12 -9.10 37.58
C ARG A 601 10.07 -8.84 36.48
N VAL A 602 10.19 -9.48 35.31
CA VAL A 602 9.33 -9.22 34.17
C VAL A 602 8.66 -10.50 33.69
N LEU A 603 7.32 -10.44 33.56
CA LEU A 603 6.50 -11.43 32.88
C LEU A 603 5.82 -10.79 31.67
N ILE A 604 5.99 -11.34 30.47
CA ILE A 604 5.30 -10.88 29.25
C ILE A 604 4.22 -11.89 28.93
N VAL A 605 2.97 -11.42 28.81
CA VAL A 605 1.80 -12.29 28.56
C VAL A 605 1.07 -11.85 27.32
N HIS A 606 0.92 -12.75 26.34
CA HIS A 606 0.21 -12.47 25.09
C HIS A 606 -0.53 -13.70 24.53
N GLU A 607 -1.46 -13.46 23.61
CA GLU A 607 -2.26 -14.52 22.98
C GLU A 607 -1.49 -15.28 21.90
N ALA A 608 -0.52 -14.67 21.27
CA ALA A 608 0.27 -15.27 20.19
C ALA A 608 1.16 -16.44 20.67
N ASN A 609 1.68 -17.20 19.71
CA ASN A 609 2.71 -18.20 20.00
C ASN A 609 3.93 -17.53 20.66
N VAL A 610 4.51 -18.15 21.67
CA VAL A 610 5.74 -17.67 22.32
C VAL A 610 6.90 -17.63 21.31
N SER A 611 6.96 -18.62 20.43
CA SER A 611 7.96 -18.71 19.38
C SER A 611 7.60 -17.76 18.23
N GLY A 612 8.42 -16.75 17.96
CA GLY A 612 8.19 -15.75 16.92
C GLY A 612 7.09 -14.72 17.22
N GLY A 613 6.46 -14.77 18.40
CA GLY A 613 5.50 -13.75 18.83
C GLY A 613 6.19 -12.47 19.29
N PHE A 614 5.47 -11.35 19.27
CA PHE A 614 5.97 -10.00 19.59
C PHE A 614 6.56 -9.88 21.01
N GLY A 615 6.14 -10.72 21.94
CA GLY A 615 6.77 -10.80 23.26
C GLY A 615 8.26 -11.15 23.24
N GLY A 616 8.76 -11.72 22.14
CA GLY A 616 10.20 -11.91 21.89
C GLY A 616 10.92 -10.59 21.69
N GLU A 617 10.36 -9.70 20.87
CA GLU A 617 10.89 -8.34 20.62
C GLU A 617 10.87 -7.51 21.91
N VAL A 618 9.74 -7.47 22.62
CA VAL A 618 9.65 -6.76 23.91
C VAL A 618 10.71 -7.27 24.90
N SER A 619 10.90 -8.58 24.96
CA SER A 619 11.94 -9.19 25.82
C SER A 619 13.35 -8.76 25.41
N ALA A 620 13.65 -8.73 24.12
CA ALA A 620 14.95 -8.31 23.59
C ALA A 620 15.23 -6.84 23.92
N ARG A 621 14.27 -5.93 23.64
CA ARG A 621 14.39 -4.50 23.92
C ARG A 621 14.64 -4.21 25.42
N ILE A 622 13.91 -4.89 26.31
CA ILE A 622 14.14 -4.78 27.76
C ILE A 622 15.55 -5.27 28.12
N ALA A 623 15.98 -6.40 27.57
CA ALA A 623 17.30 -6.97 27.87
C ALA A 623 18.46 -6.13 27.31
N GLU A 624 18.30 -5.53 26.13
CA GLU A 624 19.33 -4.68 25.51
C GLU A 624 19.44 -3.31 26.18
N ASN A 625 18.30 -2.67 26.48
CA ASN A 625 18.29 -1.28 26.91
C ASN A 625 18.18 -1.09 28.42
N HIS A 626 17.78 -2.14 29.19
CA HIS A 626 17.46 -2.04 30.63
C HIS A 626 17.92 -3.26 31.43
N SER A 627 18.95 -3.98 30.95
CA SER A 627 19.46 -5.18 31.62
C SER A 627 19.91 -4.92 33.06
N GLU A 628 20.40 -3.73 33.37
CA GLU A 628 20.86 -3.33 34.70
C GLU A 628 19.72 -3.27 35.74
N LEU A 629 18.48 -3.10 35.28
CA LEU A 629 17.29 -3.09 36.13
C LEU A 629 16.76 -4.51 36.41
N LEU A 630 17.17 -5.52 35.63
CA LEU A 630 16.65 -6.88 35.77
C LEU A 630 17.25 -7.61 36.97
N ARG A 631 16.38 -8.29 37.74
CA ARG A 631 16.75 -9.14 38.89
C ARG A 631 16.51 -10.63 38.63
N ALA A 632 15.79 -10.96 37.55
CA ALA A 632 15.53 -12.31 37.12
C ALA A 632 15.47 -12.38 35.59
N PRO A 633 15.67 -13.56 34.96
CA PRO A 633 15.41 -13.72 33.54
C PRO A 633 13.97 -13.38 33.19
N ILE A 634 13.78 -12.65 32.09
CA ILE A 634 12.45 -12.32 31.56
C ILE A 634 11.72 -13.61 31.20
N ARG A 635 10.47 -13.73 31.65
CA ARG A 635 9.62 -14.87 31.31
C ARG A 635 8.52 -14.45 30.34
N ARG A 636 8.26 -15.30 29.36
CA ARG A 636 7.19 -15.12 28.39
C ARG A 636 6.14 -16.20 28.53
N LEU A 637 4.87 -15.83 28.47
CA LEU A 637 3.72 -16.72 28.53
C LEU A 637 2.79 -16.42 27.37
N GLY A 638 2.50 -17.42 26.55
CA GLY A 638 1.64 -17.37 25.38
C GLY A 638 1.33 -18.77 24.89
N LEU A 639 0.77 -18.89 23.70
CA LEU A 639 0.53 -20.21 23.09
C LEU A 639 1.85 -20.98 22.86
N PRO A 640 1.86 -22.29 23.07
CA PRO A 640 2.96 -23.13 22.59
C PRO A 640 3.05 -23.08 21.05
N ASN A 641 4.10 -23.62 20.48
CA ASN A 641 4.24 -23.69 19.03
C ASN A 641 3.23 -24.68 18.43
N SER A 642 1.99 -24.22 18.28
CA SER A 642 0.84 -25.00 17.82
C SER A 642 -0.13 -24.14 17.05
N ARG A 643 -1.01 -24.80 16.27
CA ARG A 643 -2.19 -24.18 15.68
C ARG A 643 -3.34 -24.21 16.65
N VAL A 644 -4.31 -23.30 16.48
CA VAL A 644 -5.53 -23.24 17.30
C VAL A 644 -6.53 -24.29 16.80
N PRO A 645 -6.94 -25.25 17.67
CA PRO A 645 -7.96 -26.24 17.32
C PRO A 645 -9.37 -25.66 17.45
N ALA A 646 -10.36 -26.31 16.83
CA ALA A 646 -11.76 -25.92 16.96
C ALA A 646 -12.39 -26.34 18.31
N SER A 647 -11.89 -27.41 18.92
CA SER A 647 -12.42 -27.91 20.20
C SER A 647 -12.15 -26.93 21.36
N PRO A 648 -13.17 -26.43 22.07
CA PRO A 648 -12.96 -25.53 23.20
C PRO A 648 -12.11 -26.14 24.33
N VAL A 649 -12.16 -27.46 24.51
CA VAL A 649 -11.33 -28.16 25.51
C VAL A 649 -9.85 -28.08 25.13
N LEU A 650 -9.52 -28.26 23.84
CA LEU A 650 -8.14 -28.16 23.37
C LEU A 650 -7.68 -26.69 23.33
N GLN A 651 -8.56 -25.74 23.00
CA GLN A 651 -8.24 -24.30 23.05
C GLN A 651 -7.86 -23.89 24.49
N LYS A 652 -8.67 -24.31 25.47
CA LYS A 652 -8.41 -24.02 26.89
C LYS A 652 -7.08 -24.62 27.38
N ALA A 653 -6.66 -25.75 26.83
CA ALA A 653 -5.37 -26.37 27.18
C ALA A 653 -4.15 -25.61 26.60
N LEU A 654 -4.36 -24.79 25.56
CA LEU A 654 -3.30 -24.07 24.89
C LEU A 654 -3.16 -22.61 25.37
N LEU A 655 -4.29 -21.91 25.54
CA LEU A 655 -4.28 -20.49 25.87
C LEU A 655 -4.03 -20.29 27.36
N PRO A 656 -3.02 -19.46 27.75
CA PRO A 656 -2.76 -19.16 29.15
C PRO A 656 -3.97 -18.48 29.82
N GLY A 657 -4.39 -19.02 30.94
CA GLY A 657 -5.43 -18.43 31.78
C GLY A 657 -4.85 -17.72 33.03
N PRO A 658 -5.71 -17.11 33.86
CA PRO A 658 -5.28 -16.47 35.12
C PRO A 658 -4.48 -17.39 36.05
N ASP A 659 -4.79 -18.70 36.11
CA ASP A 659 -4.06 -19.68 36.90
C ASP A 659 -2.61 -19.85 36.44
N ASP A 660 -2.39 -19.86 35.12
CA ASP A 660 -1.05 -19.99 34.52
C ASP A 660 -0.22 -18.73 34.79
N ILE A 661 -0.87 -17.56 34.71
CA ILE A 661 -0.24 -16.26 34.96
C ILE A 661 0.18 -16.18 36.43
N VAL A 662 -0.72 -16.54 37.38
CA VAL A 662 -0.42 -16.57 38.83
C VAL A 662 0.74 -17.52 39.11
N ARG A 663 0.73 -18.72 38.55
CA ARG A 663 1.82 -19.69 38.71
C ARG A 663 3.16 -19.13 38.20
N ALA A 664 3.19 -18.56 36.98
CA ALA A 664 4.39 -17.97 36.39
C ALA A 664 4.93 -16.79 37.23
N ALA A 665 4.04 -15.94 37.73
CA ALA A 665 4.40 -14.81 38.58
C ALA A 665 5.01 -15.27 39.93
N ARG A 666 4.39 -16.25 40.62
CA ARG A 666 4.92 -16.85 41.85
C ARG A 666 6.32 -17.45 41.64
N GLU A 667 6.53 -18.15 40.55
CA GLU A 667 7.84 -18.73 40.23
C GLU A 667 8.92 -17.66 39.98
N LEU A 668 8.54 -16.48 39.45
CA LEU A 668 9.45 -15.36 39.26
C LEU A 668 9.75 -14.64 40.60
N THR A 669 8.76 -14.48 41.48
CA THR A 669 8.94 -13.78 42.75
C THR A 669 9.61 -14.67 43.83
N ALA A 670 9.54 -16.00 43.70
CA ALA A 670 10.21 -16.93 44.61
C ALA A 670 11.71 -17.12 44.32
N ARG A 671 12.23 -16.58 43.21
CA ARG A 671 13.67 -16.59 42.89
C ARG A 671 14.35 -15.43 43.60
N GLU A 672 15.23 -15.75 44.56
CA GLU A 672 16.13 -14.79 45.23
C GLU A 672 17.20 -14.24 44.27
#